data_7150d7654ebe051abd47c6e15ca47b69
#
_entry.id   7150d7654ebe051abd47c6e15ca47b69
#
_cell.length_a   1.000
_cell.length_b   1.000
_cell.length_c   1.000
_cell.angle_alpha   90.00
_cell.angle_beta   90.00
_cell.angle_gamma   90.00
#
_symmetry.space_group_name_H-M   'P 1'
#
loop_
_entity.id
_entity.type
_entity.pdbx_description
1 polymer ?
#
loop_
_entity_poly.entity_id
_entity_poly.type
_entity_poly.pdbx_seq_one_letter_code
_entity_poly.pdbx_strand_id
1 'polypeptide(L)'
;MVFSRLFKIFITLITVYLCTISFSYAQSNYTLNGVIKSATSGETLIGASVKISGAIEVATSSNAYGFYSLNIPAGSYKMEVSYIGYATFTKQIEIKANAKEDVNLEEFNNLNEVVVSSVRRNENVIKAQMGVEKLNIKDIQNVPVLFGEKDILKTLQLLPGIKSAGEGNSGFYVRGGASDQNLILLDEAPVYNASHLLGFFSTFNSDAIKDVTVYKGGMPAQYGGRLSSVLDVRMNDGNKKETTFEGGIGLIASRLKIEGPFVKDKSSFMISGRRTYADAFLALAPDTSLRGNTLYFYDLNAKANYQLDEKNTLYLSGYFGRDKLGLSNAFGFNWGNATGTLRLNHLFNNRLFSNTSLIMSKYDYQIENLLSGNEFKVSSSINDFNLKQDFSFALSNAHELKFGFEGIHHTISPGEISSPVGSSVNELKIEKRKGLELAAYISDSYNVSDQIKLVYGLRFSSFSVLGGSTYKTFDADGEELSSAFYENGKFVKSYFNLEPRISASFQLDDTKSIKASYARNVQNMHLMSNSTATSPTDLYIMNSLNTKPELADQFSFGYFNNLKDNNYEFSAEVYYKPMQNQIEYRNGTDLRGNQNVEADLIYGKGRAYGLELFFKKKYGKFNGWIGYTLSKTERQFDLIDDGNWFNARQDKPHDISIVGIYKAGKRWVFSSTFVYSTGNAVTYPIAKYILDGQTAYYYGPRNGNRTPDFHRLDFSATLEGKPNKKFKSSWNFGFYNLYNRKNPFSIEFQDNPDKPSQTQAVQRSLFGIIPSVTWNFKF
;
A
#
# COMPACT_ATOMS: atom_id res chain seq x y z
N MET A 1 -2.68 -45.59 30.99
CA MET A 1 -3.56 -46.59 30.29
C MET A 1 -4.65 -45.96 29.42
N VAL A 2 -5.33 -44.92 29.86
CA VAL A 2 -6.44 -44.26 29.11
C VAL A 2 -5.94 -43.55 27.86
N PHE A 3 -4.79 -42.83 27.90
CA PHE A 3 -4.21 -42.10 26.77
C PHE A 3 -3.79 -43.03 25.61
N SER A 4 -3.29 -44.21 25.90
CA SER A 4 -2.91 -45.19 24.88
C SER A 4 -4.14 -45.83 24.20
N ARG A 5 -5.28 -45.93 24.88
CA ARG A 5 -6.53 -46.39 24.26
C ARG A 5 -7.17 -45.31 23.37
N LEU A 6 -7.19 -44.08 23.81
CA LEU A 6 -7.70 -42.96 23.00
C LEU A 6 -6.85 -42.73 21.73
N PHE A 7 -5.54 -42.88 21.82
CA PHE A 7 -4.64 -42.78 20.67
C PHE A 7 -4.86 -43.92 19.66
N LYS A 8 -5.08 -45.15 20.14
CA LYS A 8 -5.43 -46.28 19.26
C LYS A 8 -6.79 -46.12 18.60
N ILE A 9 -7.80 -45.62 19.31
CA ILE A 9 -9.12 -45.30 18.74
C ILE A 9 -9.01 -44.22 17.68
N PHE A 10 -8.23 -43.17 17.91
CA PHE A 10 -7.99 -42.10 16.96
C PHE A 10 -7.27 -42.58 15.68
N ILE A 11 -6.23 -43.43 15.80
CA ILE A 11 -5.58 -44.04 14.66
C ILE A 11 -6.53 -44.98 13.90
N THR A 12 -7.34 -45.77 14.62
CA THR A 12 -8.32 -46.65 13.97
C THR A 12 -9.39 -45.86 13.21
N LEU A 13 -9.87 -44.75 13.76
CA LEU A 13 -10.81 -43.86 13.09
C LEU A 13 -10.20 -43.21 11.86
N ILE A 14 -8.94 -42.77 11.91
CA ILE A 14 -8.22 -42.26 10.76
C ILE A 14 -8.03 -43.35 9.70
N THR A 15 -7.68 -44.56 10.08
CA THR A 15 -7.50 -45.68 9.16
C THR A 15 -8.82 -46.11 8.51
N VAL A 16 -9.92 -46.13 9.25
CA VAL A 16 -11.25 -46.37 8.69
C VAL A 16 -11.68 -45.24 7.76
N TYR A 17 -11.42 -43.99 8.12
CA TYR A 17 -11.69 -42.84 7.25
C TYR A 17 -10.88 -42.88 5.96
N LEU A 18 -9.59 -43.26 6.01
CA LEU A 18 -8.75 -43.47 4.84
C LEU A 18 -9.16 -44.65 3.97
N CYS A 19 -9.75 -45.71 4.55
CA CYS A 19 -10.25 -46.88 3.81
C CYS A 19 -11.63 -46.65 3.16
N THR A 20 -12.39 -45.63 3.57
CA THR A 20 -13.67 -45.26 2.94
C THR A 20 -13.55 -44.33 1.75
N ILE A 21 -12.33 -44.04 1.31
CA ILE A 21 -12.10 -43.33 0.03
C ILE A 21 -12.49 -44.28 -1.11
N SER A 22 -13.76 -44.26 -1.46
CA SER A 22 -14.31 -44.98 -2.60
C SER A 22 -13.54 -44.61 -3.86
N PHE A 23 -13.07 -45.57 -4.62
CA PHE A 23 -12.59 -45.41 -5.97
C PHE A 23 -13.77 -44.93 -6.83
N SER A 24 -14.02 -43.62 -6.86
CA SER A 24 -14.84 -43.02 -7.89
C SER A 24 -14.11 -43.20 -9.20
N TYR A 25 -14.72 -43.79 -10.21
CA TYR A 25 -14.23 -43.73 -11.59
C TYR A 25 -14.08 -42.27 -11.97
N ALA A 26 -12.86 -41.78 -11.93
CA ALA A 26 -12.55 -40.40 -12.28
C ALA A 26 -12.76 -40.27 -13.80
N GLN A 27 -13.80 -39.53 -14.16
CA GLN A 27 -13.95 -39.02 -15.52
C GLN A 27 -12.64 -38.31 -15.86
N SER A 28 -12.01 -38.62 -17.01
CA SER A 28 -10.71 -38.06 -17.37
C SER A 28 -10.83 -36.52 -17.48
N ASN A 29 -10.30 -35.82 -16.52
CA ASN A 29 -10.24 -34.36 -16.53
C ASN A 29 -9.00 -33.89 -17.27
N TYR A 30 -9.18 -32.96 -18.18
CA TYR A 30 -8.12 -32.31 -18.93
C TYR A 30 -7.91 -30.87 -18.40
N THR A 31 -6.71 -30.38 -18.55
CA THR A 31 -6.38 -29.02 -18.12
C THR A 31 -6.49 -28.07 -19.32
N LEU A 32 -7.34 -27.04 -19.20
CA LEU A 32 -7.38 -25.88 -20.05
C LEU A 32 -6.61 -24.74 -19.40
N ASN A 33 -5.58 -24.24 -20.03
CA ASN A 33 -4.78 -23.12 -19.52
C ASN A 33 -4.47 -22.10 -20.61
N GLY A 34 -3.96 -20.93 -20.22
CA GLY A 34 -3.53 -19.90 -21.16
C GLY A 34 -3.21 -18.59 -20.48
N VAL A 35 -2.91 -17.58 -21.29
CA VAL A 35 -2.60 -16.23 -20.86
C VAL A 35 -3.59 -15.26 -21.47
N ILE A 36 -4.13 -14.35 -20.65
CA ILE A 36 -5.07 -13.32 -21.09
C ILE A 36 -4.31 -12.01 -21.28
N LYS A 37 -4.46 -11.39 -22.46
CA LYS A 37 -3.74 -10.18 -22.87
C LYS A 37 -4.69 -9.14 -23.46
N SER A 38 -4.28 -7.86 -23.44
CA SER A 38 -4.90 -6.81 -24.25
C SER A 38 -4.58 -7.02 -25.73
N ALA A 39 -5.58 -7.00 -26.59
CA ALA A 39 -5.38 -7.04 -28.05
C ALA A 39 -4.65 -5.80 -28.57
N THR A 40 -4.85 -4.64 -27.90
CA THR A 40 -4.26 -3.36 -28.31
C THR A 40 -2.78 -3.25 -27.94
N SER A 41 -2.39 -3.66 -26.73
CA SER A 41 -1.02 -3.49 -26.23
C SER A 41 -0.22 -4.79 -26.14
N GLY A 42 -0.88 -5.96 -26.14
CA GLY A 42 -0.26 -7.26 -25.86
C GLY A 42 0.12 -7.45 -24.39
N GLU A 43 -0.25 -6.51 -23.51
CA GLU A 43 0.00 -6.56 -22.08
C GLU A 43 -0.91 -7.59 -21.40
N THR A 44 -0.39 -8.31 -20.40
CA THR A 44 -1.16 -9.32 -19.66
C THR A 44 -2.22 -8.66 -18.77
N LEU A 45 -3.40 -9.27 -18.65
CA LEU A 45 -4.52 -8.76 -17.85
C LEU A 45 -4.63 -9.50 -16.52
N ILE A 46 -4.45 -8.78 -15.42
CA ILE A 46 -4.43 -9.31 -14.05
C ILE A 46 -5.84 -9.52 -13.53
N GLY A 47 -6.18 -10.77 -13.15
CA GLY A 47 -7.47 -11.12 -12.60
C GLY A 47 -8.59 -11.07 -13.65
N ALA A 48 -8.34 -11.30 -14.92
CA ALA A 48 -9.37 -11.51 -15.93
C ALA A 48 -10.18 -12.76 -15.60
N SER A 49 -11.52 -12.69 -15.65
CA SER A 49 -12.40 -13.80 -15.36
C SER A 49 -12.49 -14.74 -16.56
N VAL A 50 -12.34 -16.03 -16.32
CA VAL A 50 -12.54 -17.11 -17.30
C VAL A 50 -13.67 -17.99 -16.80
N LYS A 51 -14.77 -18.07 -17.54
CA LYS A 51 -15.92 -18.93 -17.26
C LYS A 51 -16.07 -19.96 -18.36
N ILE A 52 -16.28 -21.20 -17.97
CA ILE A 52 -16.60 -22.31 -18.83
C ILE A 52 -18.00 -22.81 -18.48
N SER A 53 -18.86 -22.94 -19.46
CA SER A 53 -20.23 -23.42 -19.29
C SER A 53 -20.58 -24.49 -20.34
N GLY A 54 -21.34 -25.51 -19.91
CA GLY A 54 -21.72 -26.66 -20.73
C GLY A 54 -22.21 -27.80 -19.84
N ALA A 55 -21.61 -28.97 -19.95
CA ALA A 55 -21.91 -30.10 -19.02
C ALA A 55 -21.56 -29.79 -17.55
N ILE A 56 -20.60 -28.88 -17.34
CA ILE A 56 -20.27 -28.31 -16.04
C ILE A 56 -20.16 -26.80 -16.16
N GLU A 57 -20.31 -26.08 -15.05
CA GLU A 57 -20.04 -24.66 -14.95
C GLU A 57 -18.88 -24.42 -13.97
N VAL A 58 -17.77 -23.88 -14.47
CA VAL A 58 -16.59 -23.57 -13.65
C VAL A 58 -16.01 -22.23 -14.06
N ALA A 59 -15.43 -21.53 -13.10
CA ALA A 59 -14.78 -20.24 -13.35
C ALA A 59 -13.48 -20.11 -12.56
N THR A 60 -12.53 -19.37 -13.14
CA THR A 60 -11.28 -18.96 -12.50
C THR A 60 -10.95 -17.52 -12.86
N SER A 61 -9.88 -16.97 -12.30
CA SER A 61 -9.36 -15.68 -12.69
C SER A 61 -7.88 -15.78 -13.02
N SER A 62 -7.43 -14.98 -13.99
CA SER A 62 -6.00 -14.91 -14.30
C SER A 62 -5.21 -14.37 -13.10
N ASN A 63 -4.03 -14.92 -12.86
CA ASN A 63 -3.13 -14.49 -11.79
C ASN A 63 -2.49 -13.11 -12.12
N ALA A 64 -1.56 -12.64 -11.28
CA ALA A 64 -0.86 -11.37 -11.46
C ALA A 64 -0.06 -11.25 -12.77
N TYR A 65 0.07 -12.33 -13.52
CA TYR A 65 0.82 -12.44 -14.77
C TYR A 65 -0.06 -12.82 -15.96
N GLY A 66 -1.39 -12.76 -15.77
CA GLY A 66 -2.37 -13.08 -16.81
C GLY A 66 -2.60 -14.58 -17.04
N PHE A 67 -1.90 -15.46 -16.34
CA PHE A 67 -2.05 -16.92 -16.48
C PHE A 67 -3.30 -17.43 -15.77
N TYR A 68 -4.03 -18.35 -16.40
CA TYR A 68 -5.15 -19.09 -15.82
C TYR A 68 -5.03 -20.59 -16.09
N SER A 69 -5.65 -21.40 -15.25
CA SER A 69 -5.73 -22.85 -15.42
C SER A 69 -7.05 -23.38 -14.84
N LEU A 70 -7.70 -24.28 -15.57
CA LEU A 70 -8.95 -24.97 -15.21
C LEU A 70 -8.84 -26.45 -15.55
N ASN A 71 -9.45 -27.32 -14.71
CA ASN A 71 -9.57 -28.74 -14.98
C ASN A 71 -11.01 -29.06 -15.38
N ILE A 72 -11.23 -29.55 -16.58
CA ILE A 72 -12.58 -29.83 -17.12
C ILE A 72 -12.63 -31.21 -17.77
N PRO A 73 -13.76 -31.92 -17.67
CA PRO A 73 -13.95 -33.21 -18.37
C PRO A 73 -13.88 -33.04 -19.90
N ALA A 74 -13.70 -34.13 -20.61
CA ALA A 74 -13.89 -34.12 -22.07
C ALA A 74 -15.31 -33.67 -22.44
N GLY A 75 -15.44 -32.81 -23.43
CA GLY A 75 -16.74 -32.28 -23.86
C GLY A 75 -16.64 -30.98 -24.66
N SER A 76 -17.79 -30.50 -25.08
CA SER A 76 -17.95 -29.22 -25.76
C SER A 76 -18.45 -28.19 -24.76
N TYR A 77 -17.80 -27.03 -24.74
CA TYR A 77 -18.04 -25.97 -23.76
C TYR A 77 -18.05 -24.59 -24.43
N LYS A 78 -18.82 -23.67 -23.85
CA LYS A 78 -18.74 -22.25 -24.13
C LYS A 78 -17.75 -21.62 -23.14
N MET A 79 -16.68 -21.04 -23.67
CA MET A 79 -15.72 -20.25 -22.92
C MET A 79 -16.06 -18.77 -23.02
N GLU A 80 -16.14 -18.10 -21.89
CA GLU A 80 -16.32 -16.65 -21.79
C GLU A 80 -15.17 -16.05 -20.97
N VAL A 81 -14.50 -15.03 -21.56
CA VAL A 81 -13.43 -14.29 -20.88
C VAL A 81 -13.80 -12.83 -20.81
N SER A 82 -13.73 -12.26 -19.63
CA SER A 82 -14.13 -10.87 -19.39
C SER A 82 -13.14 -10.10 -18.50
N TYR A 83 -12.99 -8.81 -18.78
CA TYR A 83 -12.19 -7.87 -18.02
C TYR A 83 -12.80 -6.46 -18.06
N ILE A 84 -12.67 -5.69 -16.96
CA ILE A 84 -13.24 -4.32 -16.88
C ILE A 84 -12.60 -3.43 -17.95
N GLY A 85 -13.44 -2.79 -18.78
CA GLY A 85 -12.97 -1.94 -19.88
C GLY A 85 -12.70 -2.67 -21.19
N TYR A 86 -12.96 -3.98 -21.25
CA TYR A 86 -12.77 -4.82 -22.43
C TYR A 86 -14.06 -5.52 -22.86
N ALA A 87 -14.17 -5.80 -24.16
CA ALA A 87 -15.24 -6.60 -24.70
C ALA A 87 -15.13 -8.05 -24.21
N THR A 88 -16.26 -8.68 -23.91
CA THR A 88 -16.27 -10.08 -23.51
C THR A 88 -15.92 -10.96 -24.72
N PHE A 89 -14.89 -11.77 -24.57
CA PHE A 89 -14.52 -12.80 -25.54
C PHE A 89 -15.40 -14.04 -25.30
N THR A 90 -15.96 -14.60 -26.37
CA THR A 90 -16.74 -15.83 -26.31
C THR A 90 -16.30 -16.77 -27.41
N LYS A 91 -16.04 -18.05 -27.06
CA LYS A 91 -15.61 -19.10 -28.00
C LYS A 91 -16.20 -20.46 -27.60
N GLN A 92 -16.66 -21.24 -28.60
CA GLN A 92 -16.94 -22.65 -28.38
C GLN A 92 -15.63 -23.43 -28.44
N ILE A 93 -15.37 -24.27 -27.45
CA ILE A 93 -14.17 -25.09 -27.34
C ILE A 93 -14.55 -26.55 -27.15
N GLU A 94 -13.79 -27.44 -27.79
CA GLU A 94 -13.92 -28.88 -27.60
C GLU A 94 -12.68 -29.41 -26.87
N ILE A 95 -12.88 -30.06 -25.75
CA ILE A 95 -11.82 -30.60 -24.89
C ILE A 95 -11.76 -32.09 -25.02
N LYS A 96 -10.67 -32.59 -25.61
CA LYS A 96 -10.34 -34.03 -25.79
C LYS A 96 -8.99 -34.39 -25.17
N ALA A 97 -8.16 -33.38 -24.87
CA ALA A 97 -6.84 -33.47 -24.24
C ALA A 97 -6.53 -32.18 -23.51
N ASN A 98 -5.39 -32.11 -22.81
CA ASN A 98 -4.89 -30.85 -22.26
C ASN A 98 -4.76 -29.81 -23.38
N ALA A 99 -5.33 -28.64 -23.19
CA ALA A 99 -5.41 -27.59 -24.19
C ALA A 99 -4.85 -26.25 -23.64
N LYS A 100 -4.22 -25.50 -24.54
CA LYS A 100 -3.78 -24.13 -24.30
C LYS A 100 -4.62 -23.16 -25.12
N GLU A 101 -5.22 -22.15 -24.50
CA GLU A 101 -6.01 -21.11 -25.16
C GLU A 101 -5.58 -19.73 -24.63
N ASP A 102 -4.72 -19.05 -25.37
CA ASP A 102 -4.35 -17.67 -25.10
C ASP A 102 -5.43 -16.73 -25.65
N VAL A 103 -5.90 -15.76 -24.84
CA VAL A 103 -7.02 -14.87 -25.20
C VAL A 103 -6.55 -13.43 -25.26
N ASN A 104 -6.84 -12.76 -26.38
CA ASN A 104 -6.63 -11.33 -26.55
C ASN A 104 -7.97 -10.62 -26.45
N LEU A 105 -8.15 -9.75 -25.44
CA LEU A 105 -9.37 -8.97 -25.23
C LEU A 105 -9.25 -7.63 -25.94
N GLU A 106 -10.31 -7.24 -26.67
CA GLU A 106 -10.44 -5.93 -27.31
C GLU A 106 -10.88 -4.87 -26.30
N GLU A 107 -10.22 -3.72 -26.27
CA GLU A 107 -10.64 -2.58 -25.45
C GLU A 107 -11.93 -1.95 -26.00
N PHE A 108 -12.82 -1.54 -25.12
CA PHE A 108 -13.97 -0.73 -25.54
C PHE A 108 -13.53 0.65 -26.01
N ASN A 109 -13.69 0.91 -27.32
CA ASN A 109 -13.40 2.20 -27.92
C ASN A 109 -14.53 3.23 -27.77
N ASN A 110 -15.71 2.86 -27.25
CA ASN A 110 -16.89 3.73 -27.16
C ASN A 110 -17.32 4.01 -25.72
N LEU A 111 -17.38 5.29 -25.38
CA LEU A 111 -17.89 5.82 -24.11
C LEU A 111 -19.41 5.61 -23.90
N ASN A 112 -20.13 5.07 -24.89
CA ASN A 112 -21.59 5.10 -24.94
C ASN A 112 -22.30 3.78 -24.66
N GLU A 113 -21.62 2.64 -24.60
CA GLU A 113 -22.30 1.38 -24.32
C GLU A 113 -21.50 0.49 -23.39
N VAL A 114 -21.96 0.44 -22.17
CA VAL A 114 -21.49 -0.55 -21.20
C VAL A 114 -22.19 -1.86 -21.53
N VAL A 115 -21.63 -2.64 -22.44
CA VAL A 115 -22.03 -4.04 -22.57
C VAL A 115 -21.50 -4.77 -21.34
N VAL A 116 -22.42 -5.09 -20.52
CA VAL A 116 -22.19 -5.58 -19.18
C VAL A 116 -22.06 -7.10 -19.26
N SER A 117 -20.84 -7.60 -19.17
CA SER A 117 -20.61 -9.03 -18.95
C SER A 117 -21.04 -9.42 -17.54
N SER A 118 -21.82 -10.48 -17.43
CA SER A 118 -22.44 -10.94 -16.18
C SER A 118 -21.44 -11.46 -15.15
N VAL A 119 -20.26 -11.93 -15.59
CA VAL A 119 -19.36 -12.77 -14.78
C VAL A 119 -18.51 -11.99 -13.77
N ARG A 120 -18.26 -10.67 -13.98
CA ARG A 120 -17.38 -9.88 -13.12
C ARG A 120 -18.07 -8.86 -12.22
N ARG A 121 -19.37 -8.82 -12.29
CA ARG A 121 -20.13 -7.78 -11.58
C ARG A 121 -20.15 -7.98 -10.07
N ASN A 122 -19.87 -9.17 -9.57
CA ASN A 122 -20.06 -9.57 -8.19
C ASN A 122 -18.81 -10.18 -7.53
N GLU A 123 -17.58 -9.83 -7.98
CA GLU A 123 -16.35 -10.29 -7.32
C GLU A 123 -16.31 -9.98 -5.83
N ASN A 124 -16.82 -8.81 -5.44
CA ASN A 124 -16.96 -8.41 -4.04
C ASN A 124 -17.91 -9.31 -3.24
N VAL A 125 -18.82 -10.04 -3.91
CA VAL A 125 -19.74 -11.03 -3.29
C VAL A 125 -19.10 -12.41 -3.29
N ILE A 126 -18.52 -12.84 -4.43
CA ILE A 126 -18.10 -14.21 -4.67
C ILE A 126 -16.77 -14.57 -3.98
N LYS A 127 -15.77 -13.67 -3.96
CA LYS A 127 -14.45 -13.97 -3.38
C LYS A 127 -14.51 -14.12 -1.87
N ALA A 128 -13.80 -15.11 -1.32
CA ALA A 128 -13.75 -15.33 0.13
C ALA A 128 -13.04 -14.20 0.89
N GLN A 129 -12.04 -13.58 0.28
CA GLN A 129 -11.28 -12.49 0.88
C GLN A 129 -12.16 -11.25 1.07
N MET A 130 -12.02 -10.59 2.22
CA MET A 130 -12.67 -9.31 2.53
C MET A 130 -11.62 -8.25 2.89
N GLY A 131 -12.03 -6.97 2.83
CA GLY A 131 -11.10 -5.85 3.03
C GLY A 131 -10.07 -5.75 1.92
N VAL A 132 -10.38 -6.21 0.71
CA VAL A 132 -9.52 -6.11 -0.48
C VAL A 132 -10.16 -5.16 -1.48
N GLU A 133 -9.46 -4.07 -1.77
CA GLU A 133 -9.93 -3.07 -2.73
C GLU A 133 -8.97 -2.98 -3.92
N LYS A 134 -9.53 -3.03 -5.12
CA LYS A 134 -8.80 -2.74 -6.36
C LYS A 134 -9.20 -1.37 -6.86
N LEU A 135 -8.22 -0.47 -6.96
CA LEU A 135 -8.42 0.84 -7.57
C LEU A 135 -8.33 0.72 -9.09
N ASN A 136 -9.40 1.15 -9.76
CA ASN A 136 -9.37 1.27 -11.21
C ASN A 136 -8.58 2.53 -11.59
N ILE A 137 -7.60 2.41 -12.48
CA ILE A 137 -6.80 3.55 -12.99
C ILE A 137 -7.71 4.66 -13.56
N LYS A 138 -8.82 4.31 -14.21
CA LYS A 138 -9.80 5.29 -14.72
C LYS A 138 -10.48 6.09 -13.59
N ASP A 139 -10.75 5.46 -12.45
CA ASP A 139 -11.31 6.15 -11.28
C ASP A 139 -10.29 7.15 -10.72
N ILE A 140 -9.01 6.74 -10.60
CA ILE A 140 -7.89 7.60 -10.17
C ILE A 140 -7.74 8.82 -11.10
N GLN A 141 -7.88 8.64 -12.41
CA GLN A 141 -7.73 9.71 -13.39
C GLN A 141 -8.78 10.81 -13.29
N ASN A 142 -9.96 10.50 -12.75
CA ASN A 142 -11.10 11.43 -12.68
C ASN A 142 -11.30 12.08 -11.31
N VAL A 143 -10.60 11.64 -10.26
CA VAL A 143 -10.71 12.25 -8.92
C VAL A 143 -9.98 13.60 -8.89
N PRO A 144 -10.61 14.68 -8.38
CA PRO A 144 -9.93 15.95 -8.15
C PRO A 144 -8.81 15.78 -7.12
N VAL A 145 -7.65 16.33 -7.42
CA VAL A 145 -6.45 16.21 -6.58
C VAL A 145 -5.70 17.52 -6.46
N LEU A 146 -4.86 17.61 -5.44
CA LEU A 146 -4.01 18.76 -5.18
C LEU A 146 -3.15 19.10 -6.41
N PHE A 147 -3.15 20.35 -6.82
CA PHE A 147 -2.40 20.88 -7.98
C PHE A 147 -2.71 20.22 -9.34
N GLY A 148 -3.78 19.42 -9.44
CA GLY A 148 -4.16 18.71 -10.66
C GLY A 148 -3.24 17.52 -11.02
N GLU A 149 -2.38 17.09 -10.12
CA GLU A 149 -1.51 15.92 -10.32
C GLU A 149 -2.20 14.65 -9.80
N LYS A 150 -2.43 13.69 -10.68
CA LYS A 150 -3.11 12.42 -10.36
C LYS A 150 -2.32 11.63 -9.33
N ASP A 151 -2.94 11.29 -8.21
CA ASP A 151 -2.27 10.68 -7.06
C ASP A 151 -3.01 9.43 -6.54
N ILE A 152 -2.31 8.31 -6.54
CA ILE A 152 -2.83 7.00 -6.12
C ILE A 152 -3.11 6.99 -4.62
N LEU A 153 -2.18 7.47 -3.79
CA LEU A 153 -2.34 7.44 -2.34
C LEU A 153 -3.45 8.38 -1.87
N LYS A 154 -3.60 9.55 -2.51
CA LYS A 154 -4.72 10.47 -2.23
C LYS A 154 -6.07 9.86 -2.60
N THR A 155 -6.14 9.11 -3.70
CA THR A 155 -7.37 8.41 -4.10
C THR A 155 -7.66 7.24 -3.14
N LEU A 156 -6.63 6.53 -2.69
CA LEU A 156 -6.76 5.45 -1.70
C LEU A 156 -7.36 5.94 -0.38
N GLN A 157 -6.99 7.15 0.07
CA GLN A 157 -7.51 7.78 1.28
C GLN A 157 -9.02 8.10 1.22
N LEU A 158 -9.67 7.96 0.06
CA LEU A 158 -11.12 8.14 -0.12
C LEU A 158 -11.92 6.83 0.07
N LEU A 159 -11.26 5.73 0.41
CA LEU A 159 -11.89 4.44 0.66
C LEU A 159 -12.12 4.23 2.17
N PRO A 160 -13.21 3.55 2.59
CA PRO A 160 -13.47 3.32 3.99
C PRO A 160 -12.37 2.47 4.64
N GLY A 161 -12.06 2.76 5.91
CA GLY A 161 -11.00 2.11 6.68
C GLY A 161 -9.58 2.61 6.38
N ILE A 162 -9.42 3.58 5.47
CA ILE A 162 -8.14 4.19 5.11
C ILE A 162 -8.22 5.70 5.39
N LYS A 163 -7.46 6.19 6.36
CA LYS A 163 -7.49 7.56 6.82
C LYS A 163 -6.24 8.32 6.44
N SER A 164 -6.38 9.59 6.05
CA SER A 164 -5.24 10.47 5.76
C SER A 164 -4.46 10.81 7.03
N ALA A 165 -3.13 10.89 6.93
CA ALA A 165 -2.27 11.35 8.02
C ALA A 165 -2.37 12.87 8.30
N GLY A 166 -3.04 13.65 7.45
CA GLY A 166 -3.26 15.09 7.64
C GLY A 166 -3.36 15.85 6.33
N GLU A 167 -3.54 17.17 6.42
CA GLU A 167 -3.61 18.02 5.24
C GLU A 167 -2.31 17.97 4.43
N GLY A 168 -2.45 17.78 3.12
CA GLY A 168 -1.29 17.72 2.23
C GLY A 168 -0.41 16.46 2.41
N ASN A 169 -0.73 15.51 3.29
CA ASN A 169 0.08 14.33 3.52
C ASN A 169 -0.41 13.10 2.73
N SER A 170 0.50 12.42 2.03
CA SER A 170 0.23 11.16 1.32
C SER A 170 0.28 9.93 2.24
N GLY A 171 0.78 10.06 3.47
CA GLY A 171 0.73 9.01 4.48
C GLY A 171 -0.70 8.63 4.83
N PHE A 172 -0.91 7.37 5.17
CA PHE A 172 -2.24 6.87 5.48
C PHE A 172 -2.20 5.81 6.59
N TYR A 173 -3.31 5.68 7.27
CA TYR A 173 -3.55 4.73 8.34
C TYR A 173 -4.67 3.78 7.94
N VAL A 174 -4.48 2.48 8.18
CA VAL A 174 -5.47 1.46 7.83
C VAL A 174 -5.94 0.75 9.09
N ARG A 175 -7.26 0.78 9.34
CA ARG A 175 -7.89 0.09 10.48
C ARG A 175 -7.11 0.31 11.79
N GLY A 176 -6.78 1.58 12.09
CA GLY A 176 -6.11 2.00 13.29
C GLY A 176 -4.61 1.68 13.38
N GLY A 177 -4.02 1.07 12.36
CA GLY A 177 -2.58 0.88 12.29
C GLY A 177 -1.84 2.19 12.07
N ALA A 178 -0.57 2.27 12.51
CA ALA A 178 0.33 3.37 12.25
C ALA A 178 0.82 3.36 10.79
N SER A 179 1.45 4.43 10.35
CA SER A 179 1.90 4.58 8.95
C SER A 179 2.92 3.52 8.53
N ASP A 180 3.84 3.16 9.41
CA ASP A 180 4.87 2.14 9.18
C ASP A 180 4.30 0.71 9.20
N GLN A 181 3.09 0.52 9.70
CA GLN A 181 2.39 -0.76 9.73
C GLN A 181 1.74 -1.12 8.39
N ASN A 182 1.98 -0.35 7.33
CA ASN A 182 1.54 -0.61 5.97
C ASN A 182 2.74 -1.05 5.11
N LEU A 183 2.62 -2.19 4.43
CA LEU A 183 3.60 -2.64 3.44
C LEU A 183 3.24 -2.00 2.09
N ILE A 184 4.11 -1.14 1.59
CA ILE A 184 3.93 -0.48 0.31
C ILE A 184 4.92 -1.08 -0.69
N LEU A 185 4.40 -1.69 -1.76
CA LEU A 185 5.19 -2.39 -2.76
C LEU A 185 5.01 -1.74 -4.14
N LEU A 186 6.12 -1.57 -4.87
CA LEU A 186 6.14 -1.23 -6.28
C LEU A 186 6.84 -2.35 -7.06
N ASP A 187 6.09 -3.08 -7.88
CA ASP A 187 6.56 -4.30 -8.55
C ASP A 187 7.32 -5.25 -7.60
N GLU A 188 6.74 -5.52 -6.43
CA GLU A 188 7.23 -6.37 -5.34
C GLU A 188 8.32 -5.74 -4.46
N ALA A 189 8.95 -4.62 -4.87
CA ALA A 189 9.96 -3.93 -4.09
C ALA A 189 9.34 -3.04 -3.00
N PRO A 190 9.78 -3.12 -1.73
CA PRO A 190 9.33 -2.22 -0.68
C PRO A 190 9.71 -0.76 -0.97
N VAL A 191 8.77 0.17 -0.74
CA VAL A 191 8.98 1.62 -0.79
C VAL A 191 8.79 2.17 0.62
N TYR A 192 9.85 2.69 1.23
CA TYR A 192 9.83 3.10 2.64
C TYR A 192 9.11 4.43 2.87
N ASN A 193 9.52 5.49 2.22
CA ASN A 193 8.79 6.75 2.23
C ASN A 193 8.12 6.95 0.87
N ALA A 194 6.84 6.61 0.80
CA ALA A 194 6.08 6.64 -0.45
C ALA A 194 5.57 8.04 -0.81
N SER A 195 6.30 9.11 -0.43
CA SER A 195 5.86 10.48 -0.65
C SER A 195 6.99 11.42 -1.09
N HIS A 196 6.61 12.41 -1.90
CA HIS A 196 7.43 13.53 -2.31
C HIS A 196 6.99 14.83 -1.65
N LEU A 197 7.91 15.81 -1.57
CA LEU A 197 7.70 17.15 -1.00
C LEU A 197 7.00 17.08 0.36
N LEU A 198 7.60 16.32 1.30
CA LEU A 198 7.11 16.19 2.68
C LEU A 198 5.67 15.62 2.78
N GLY A 199 5.20 14.90 1.76
CA GLY A 199 3.89 14.28 1.75
C GLY A 199 2.89 14.84 0.74
N PHE A 200 3.19 15.92 0.05
CA PHE A 200 2.23 16.55 -0.88
C PHE A 200 1.90 15.69 -2.09
N PHE A 201 2.81 14.84 -2.54
CA PHE A 201 2.62 13.93 -3.67
C PHE A 201 3.04 12.51 -3.30
N SER A 202 2.41 11.51 -3.90
CA SER A 202 2.90 10.14 -3.82
C SER A 202 4.09 9.92 -4.76
N THR A 203 4.93 8.93 -4.44
CA THR A 203 6.02 8.46 -5.30
C THR A 203 5.51 7.76 -6.55
N PHE A 204 4.23 7.43 -6.63
CA PHE A 204 3.64 6.69 -7.75
C PHE A 204 3.20 7.61 -8.87
N ASN A 205 3.91 7.58 -9.99
CA ASN A 205 3.47 8.23 -11.22
C ASN A 205 2.32 7.43 -11.85
N SER A 206 1.11 8.01 -11.83
CA SER A 206 -0.11 7.34 -12.29
C SER A 206 -0.07 6.85 -13.74
N ASP A 207 0.73 7.49 -14.61
CA ASP A 207 0.86 7.09 -16.01
C ASP A 207 1.70 5.82 -16.17
N ALA A 208 2.55 5.48 -15.18
CA ALA A 208 3.38 4.28 -15.16
C ALA A 208 2.67 3.06 -14.51
N ILE A 209 1.51 3.26 -13.87
CA ILE A 209 0.86 2.23 -13.05
C ILE A 209 -0.26 1.52 -13.82
N LYS A 210 -0.30 0.19 -13.65
CA LYS A 210 -1.25 -0.75 -14.25
C LYS A 210 -2.33 -1.19 -13.28
N ASP A 211 -1.96 -1.58 -12.08
CA ASP A 211 -2.85 -2.16 -11.07
C ASP A 211 -2.46 -1.67 -9.67
N VAL A 212 -3.48 -1.43 -8.85
CA VAL A 212 -3.31 -1.04 -7.45
C VAL A 212 -4.28 -1.86 -6.62
N THR A 213 -3.75 -2.70 -5.75
CA THR A 213 -4.55 -3.51 -4.83
C THR A 213 -4.16 -3.20 -3.40
N VAL A 214 -5.14 -2.89 -2.54
CA VAL A 214 -4.95 -2.74 -1.10
C VAL A 214 -5.64 -3.85 -0.34
N TYR A 215 -4.92 -4.45 0.60
CA TYR A 215 -5.41 -5.45 1.53
C TYR A 215 -5.50 -4.80 2.93
N LYS A 216 -6.71 -4.44 3.37
CA LYS A 216 -7.03 -3.87 4.69
C LYS A 216 -7.28 -4.96 5.74
N GLY A 217 -7.53 -6.19 5.29
CA GLY A 217 -7.79 -7.40 6.05
C GLY A 217 -7.73 -8.59 5.13
N GLY A 218 -7.88 -9.82 5.63
CA GLY A 218 -7.79 -11.01 4.79
C GLY A 218 -6.50 -11.08 3.97
N MET A 219 -5.39 -10.59 4.54
CA MET A 219 -4.08 -10.50 3.88
C MET A 219 -3.63 -11.89 3.41
N PRO A 220 -3.27 -12.09 2.13
CA PRO A 220 -2.73 -13.36 1.64
C PRO A 220 -1.45 -13.78 2.36
N ALA A 221 -1.22 -15.09 2.52
CA ALA A 221 -0.08 -15.63 3.28
C ALA A 221 1.30 -15.29 2.68
N GLN A 222 1.35 -14.93 1.38
CA GLN A 222 2.57 -14.50 0.69
C GLN A 222 3.12 -13.14 1.17
N TYR A 223 2.30 -12.33 1.84
CA TYR A 223 2.71 -11.04 2.40
C TYR A 223 2.93 -11.14 3.90
N GLY A 224 3.92 -10.44 4.42
CA GLY A 224 4.24 -10.36 5.85
C GLY A 224 5.04 -9.11 6.19
N GLY A 225 5.57 -9.06 7.43
CA GLY A 225 6.47 -8.00 7.88
C GLY A 225 5.80 -6.67 8.23
N ARG A 226 4.46 -6.55 8.15
CA ARG A 226 3.68 -5.36 8.55
C ARG A 226 2.36 -5.76 9.19
N LEU A 227 1.87 -4.95 10.15
CA LEU A 227 0.71 -5.29 10.97
C LEU A 227 -0.64 -4.94 10.35
N SER A 228 -0.71 -3.94 9.44
CA SER A 228 -1.98 -3.29 9.15
C SER A 228 -2.51 -3.56 7.75
N SER A 229 -1.72 -3.28 6.73
CA SER A 229 -2.16 -3.44 5.34
C SER A 229 -1.02 -3.75 4.39
N VAL A 230 -1.39 -4.17 3.18
CA VAL A 230 -0.47 -4.24 2.03
C VAL A 230 -1.06 -3.42 0.90
N LEU A 231 -0.25 -2.54 0.33
CA LEU A 231 -0.50 -1.84 -0.92
C LEU A 231 0.42 -2.42 -1.99
N ASP A 232 -0.13 -3.23 -2.89
CA ASP A 232 0.59 -3.81 -4.05
C ASP A 232 0.32 -2.94 -5.27
N VAL A 233 1.34 -2.21 -5.72
CA VAL A 233 1.32 -1.34 -6.89
C VAL A 233 2.15 -1.96 -8.00
N ARG A 234 1.56 -2.15 -9.17
CA ARG A 234 2.23 -2.77 -10.31
C ARG A 234 2.34 -1.79 -11.47
N MET A 235 3.55 -1.70 -12.03
CA MET A 235 3.82 -0.87 -13.19
C MET A 235 3.33 -1.51 -14.49
N ASN A 236 3.00 -0.67 -15.49
CA ASN A 236 2.73 -1.10 -16.86
C ASN A 236 3.90 -1.92 -17.41
N ASP A 237 3.58 -3.00 -18.13
CA ASP A 237 4.59 -3.85 -18.78
C ASP A 237 5.13 -3.24 -20.09
N GLY A 238 4.46 -2.23 -20.62
CA GLY A 238 4.74 -1.59 -21.91
C GLY A 238 3.99 -2.24 -23.08
N ASN A 239 3.85 -1.47 -24.17
CA ASN A 239 3.12 -1.89 -25.36
C ASN A 239 4.01 -2.79 -26.24
N LYS A 240 3.55 -4.02 -26.55
CA LYS A 240 4.26 -4.98 -27.40
C LYS A 240 3.96 -4.82 -28.90
N LYS A 241 3.01 -3.97 -29.26
CA LYS A 241 2.48 -3.82 -30.63
C LYS A 241 3.04 -2.60 -31.34
N GLU A 242 3.00 -1.45 -30.66
CA GLU A 242 3.38 -0.14 -31.20
C GLU A 242 4.02 0.76 -30.15
N THR A 243 4.77 1.75 -30.60
CA THR A 243 5.34 2.77 -29.72
C THR A 243 4.31 3.86 -29.46
N THR A 244 4.08 4.19 -28.21
CA THR A 244 3.15 5.23 -27.78
C THR A 244 3.82 6.20 -26.83
N PHE A 245 3.35 7.46 -26.86
CA PHE A 245 3.77 8.55 -26.00
C PHE A 245 2.56 9.07 -25.24
N GLU A 246 2.70 9.24 -23.95
CA GLU A 246 1.66 9.81 -23.08
C GLU A 246 2.30 10.78 -22.12
N GLY A 247 1.62 11.89 -21.82
CA GLY A 247 2.16 12.85 -20.87
C GLY A 247 1.16 13.89 -20.41
N GLY A 248 1.64 14.77 -19.53
CA GLY A 248 0.87 15.88 -19.01
C GLY A 248 1.76 17.04 -18.59
N ILE A 249 1.27 18.25 -18.83
CA ILE A 249 1.90 19.50 -18.41
C ILE A 249 0.89 20.24 -17.53
N GLY A 250 1.18 20.34 -16.24
CA GLY A 250 0.40 21.05 -15.25
C GLY A 250 1.09 22.35 -14.81
N LEU A 251 0.47 23.08 -13.87
CA LEU A 251 1.04 24.32 -13.36
C LEU A 251 2.36 24.11 -12.62
N ILE A 252 2.51 23.00 -11.88
CA ILE A 252 3.68 22.77 -11.01
C ILE A 252 4.46 21.50 -11.32
N ALA A 253 3.94 20.62 -12.18
CA ALA A 253 4.59 19.36 -12.54
C ALA A 253 4.36 19.02 -14.01
N SER A 254 5.33 18.34 -14.59
CA SER A 254 5.22 17.71 -15.91
C SER A 254 5.62 16.24 -15.82
N ARG A 255 4.98 15.43 -16.65
CA ARG A 255 5.24 14.00 -16.76
C ARG A 255 5.23 13.56 -18.22
N LEU A 256 6.02 12.55 -18.52
CA LEU A 256 6.11 11.94 -19.83
C LEU A 256 6.34 10.45 -19.70
N LYS A 257 5.61 9.66 -20.48
CA LYS A 257 5.79 8.21 -20.63
C LYS A 257 6.01 7.87 -22.10
N ILE A 258 6.95 6.98 -22.33
CA ILE A 258 7.17 6.30 -23.61
C ILE A 258 7.13 4.80 -23.37
N GLU A 259 6.43 4.07 -24.21
CA GLU A 259 6.40 2.62 -24.21
C GLU A 259 6.36 2.08 -25.62
N GLY A 260 6.90 0.87 -25.82
CA GLY A 260 6.91 0.25 -27.14
C GLY A 260 7.59 -1.12 -27.15
N PRO A 261 7.57 -1.83 -28.29
CA PRO A 261 8.24 -3.10 -28.44
C PRO A 261 9.76 -2.94 -28.68
N PHE A 262 10.58 -3.80 -28.08
CA PHE A 262 11.92 -4.10 -28.59
C PHE A 262 11.82 -5.10 -29.75
N VAL A 263 11.02 -6.15 -29.52
CA VAL A 263 10.65 -7.14 -30.53
C VAL A 263 9.14 -7.29 -30.48
N LYS A 264 8.48 -6.97 -31.60
CA LYS A 264 7.03 -6.99 -31.71
C LYS A 264 6.45 -8.32 -31.21
N ASP A 265 5.40 -8.25 -30.40
CA ASP A 265 4.67 -9.34 -29.77
C ASP A 265 5.48 -10.17 -28.72
N LYS A 266 6.81 -10.01 -28.64
CA LYS A 266 7.67 -10.76 -27.70
C LYS A 266 8.15 -9.95 -26.51
N SER A 267 8.49 -8.69 -26.74
CA SER A 267 9.10 -7.87 -25.69
C SER A 267 8.61 -6.45 -25.75
N SER A 268 8.63 -5.78 -24.59
CA SER A 268 8.29 -4.36 -24.50
C SER A 268 9.12 -3.65 -23.44
N PHE A 269 9.15 -2.34 -23.56
CA PHE A 269 9.65 -1.43 -22.55
C PHE A 269 8.63 -0.35 -22.21
N MET A 270 8.76 0.19 -21.04
CA MET A 270 8.08 1.39 -20.57
C MET A 270 9.10 2.24 -19.79
N ILE A 271 9.19 3.52 -20.12
CA ILE A 271 9.95 4.51 -19.37
C ILE A 271 9.02 5.68 -19.10
N SER A 272 8.97 6.13 -17.84
CA SER A 272 8.16 7.26 -17.44
C SER A 272 8.93 8.14 -16.47
N GLY A 273 8.93 9.45 -16.73
CA GLY A 273 9.53 10.44 -15.86
C GLY A 273 8.54 11.52 -15.45
N ARG A 274 8.70 12.04 -14.24
CA ARG A 274 7.94 13.15 -13.71
C ARG A 274 8.87 14.10 -12.97
N ARG A 275 8.64 15.42 -13.08
CA ARG A 275 9.33 16.44 -12.31
C ARG A 275 8.38 17.57 -11.93
N THR A 276 8.52 18.07 -10.69
CA THR A 276 7.93 19.34 -10.28
C THR A 276 8.93 20.48 -10.52
N TYR A 277 8.40 21.67 -10.70
CA TYR A 277 9.18 22.91 -10.90
C TYR A 277 8.66 24.05 -10.01
N ALA A 278 8.30 23.75 -8.76
CA ALA A 278 7.92 24.74 -7.76
C ALA A 278 9.03 25.78 -7.52
N ASP A 279 10.29 25.37 -7.66
CA ASP A 279 11.48 26.22 -7.63
C ASP A 279 11.46 27.35 -8.70
N ALA A 280 10.88 27.11 -9.86
CA ALA A 280 10.73 28.16 -10.87
C ALA A 280 9.82 29.31 -10.40
N PHE A 281 8.78 29.00 -9.62
CA PHE A 281 7.92 30.03 -9.02
C PHE A 281 8.61 30.78 -7.89
N LEU A 282 9.45 30.09 -7.10
CA LEU A 282 10.27 30.74 -6.08
C LEU A 282 11.27 31.74 -6.70
N ALA A 283 11.87 31.39 -7.85
CA ALA A 283 12.78 32.30 -8.58
C ALA A 283 12.08 33.57 -9.08
N LEU A 284 10.79 33.52 -9.34
CA LEU A 284 9.96 34.65 -9.79
C LEU A 284 9.25 35.39 -8.64
N ALA A 285 9.41 34.91 -7.39
CA ALA A 285 8.74 35.51 -6.23
C ALA A 285 9.12 36.99 -6.06
N PRO A 286 8.17 37.89 -5.72
CA PRO A 286 8.45 39.28 -5.38
C PRO A 286 9.43 39.41 -4.20
N ASP A 287 9.29 38.54 -3.19
CA ASP A 287 10.21 38.47 -2.06
C ASP A 287 11.53 37.81 -2.50
N THR A 288 12.60 38.66 -2.47
CA THR A 288 13.95 38.25 -2.89
C THR A 288 14.55 37.17 -1.96
N SER A 289 14.11 37.06 -0.71
CA SER A 289 14.58 36.04 0.23
C SER A 289 14.18 34.62 -0.20
N LEU A 290 13.14 34.50 -1.01
CA LEU A 290 12.69 33.22 -1.56
C LEU A 290 13.45 32.82 -2.84
N ARG A 291 14.11 33.78 -3.49
CA ARG A 291 14.87 33.52 -4.71
C ARG A 291 16.15 32.75 -4.35
N GLY A 292 16.47 31.74 -5.14
CA GLY A 292 17.62 30.88 -4.89
C GLY A 292 17.28 29.66 -3.97
N ASN A 293 16.10 29.63 -3.35
CA ASN A 293 15.63 28.42 -2.68
C ASN A 293 15.27 27.36 -3.72
N THR A 294 15.51 26.10 -3.35
CA THR A 294 15.22 24.92 -4.18
C THR A 294 14.06 24.14 -3.60
N LEU A 295 13.07 23.80 -4.42
CA LEU A 295 11.96 22.94 -4.00
C LEU A 295 11.44 22.17 -5.19
N TYR A 296 11.93 20.96 -5.39
CA TYR A 296 11.47 20.08 -6.44
C TYR A 296 11.63 18.61 -6.08
N PHE A 297 10.90 17.76 -6.76
CA PHE A 297 11.23 16.36 -6.90
C PHE A 297 11.24 15.92 -8.35
N TYR A 298 11.87 14.81 -8.60
CA TYR A 298 11.75 14.07 -9.84
C TYR A 298 11.70 12.58 -9.57
N ASP A 299 11.01 11.84 -10.44
CA ASP A 299 10.99 10.39 -10.42
C ASP A 299 11.11 9.81 -11.84
N LEU A 300 11.68 8.62 -11.91
CA LEU A 300 11.86 7.82 -13.10
C LEU A 300 11.37 6.40 -12.81
N ASN A 301 10.50 5.89 -13.65
CA ASN A 301 10.06 4.50 -13.67
C ASN A 301 10.52 3.88 -14.98
N ALA A 302 11.06 2.67 -14.91
CA ALA A 302 11.45 1.92 -16.09
C ALA A 302 11.08 0.45 -15.91
N LYS A 303 10.51 -0.16 -16.95
CA LYS A 303 10.21 -1.58 -16.97
C LYS A 303 10.46 -2.14 -18.34
N ALA A 304 11.01 -3.35 -18.39
CA ALA A 304 11.21 -4.11 -19.61
C ALA A 304 10.78 -5.56 -19.38
N ASN A 305 10.30 -6.20 -20.42
CA ASN A 305 10.02 -7.62 -20.38
C ASN A 305 10.43 -8.29 -21.71
N TYR A 306 10.80 -9.55 -21.60
CA TYR A 306 11.17 -10.38 -22.74
C TYR A 306 10.64 -11.81 -22.55
N GLN A 307 9.83 -12.26 -23.49
CA GLN A 307 9.39 -13.65 -23.56
C GLN A 307 10.51 -14.49 -24.17
N LEU A 308 11.25 -15.23 -23.33
CA LEU A 308 12.37 -16.08 -23.75
C LEU A 308 11.87 -17.24 -24.62
N ASP A 309 10.81 -17.91 -24.15
CA ASP A 309 10.10 -18.98 -24.84
C ASP A 309 8.63 -19.01 -24.36
N GLU A 310 7.88 -20.07 -24.69
CA GLU A 310 6.46 -20.23 -24.33
C GLU A 310 6.24 -20.38 -22.82
N LYS A 311 7.24 -20.80 -22.06
CA LYS A 311 7.17 -21.07 -20.62
C LYS A 311 7.87 -20.01 -19.78
N ASN A 312 8.77 -19.24 -20.37
CA ASN A 312 9.65 -18.34 -19.64
C ASN A 312 9.49 -16.89 -20.09
N THR A 313 9.21 -16.00 -19.13
CA THR A 313 9.20 -14.56 -19.36
C THR A 313 10.03 -13.88 -18.30
N LEU A 314 10.99 -13.08 -18.74
CA LEU A 314 11.86 -12.26 -17.87
C LEU A 314 11.31 -10.84 -17.80
N TYR A 315 11.33 -10.26 -16.61
CA TYR A 315 10.98 -8.86 -16.34
C TYR A 315 12.11 -8.19 -15.59
N LEU A 316 12.38 -6.96 -15.94
CA LEU A 316 13.25 -6.04 -15.20
C LEU A 316 12.48 -4.76 -14.97
N SER A 317 12.36 -4.34 -13.71
CA SER A 317 11.72 -3.08 -13.36
C SER A 317 12.58 -2.31 -12.38
N GLY A 318 12.46 -0.98 -12.42
CA GLY A 318 13.18 -0.08 -11.55
C GLY A 318 12.43 1.23 -11.34
N TYR A 319 12.63 1.79 -10.16
CA TYR A 319 12.15 3.11 -9.76
C TYR A 319 13.30 3.90 -9.15
N PHE A 320 13.37 5.17 -9.46
CA PHE A 320 14.25 6.14 -8.82
C PHE A 320 13.50 7.44 -8.60
N GLY A 321 13.41 7.90 -7.35
CA GLY A 321 12.79 9.16 -7.00
C GLY A 321 13.64 9.94 -6.02
N ARG A 322 13.74 11.26 -6.20
CA ARG A 322 14.53 12.15 -5.36
C ARG A 322 13.84 13.48 -5.14
N ASP A 323 13.84 13.91 -3.90
CA ASP A 323 13.38 15.23 -3.46
C ASP A 323 14.57 16.12 -3.10
N LYS A 324 14.45 17.41 -3.35
CA LYS A 324 15.41 18.42 -2.95
C LYS A 324 14.70 19.65 -2.40
N LEU A 325 15.01 20.00 -1.17
CA LEU A 325 14.66 21.24 -0.50
C LEU A 325 15.97 21.95 -0.13
N GLY A 326 16.12 23.20 -0.53
CA GLY A 326 17.30 24.02 -0.20
C GLY A 326 16.86 25.42 0.17
N LEU A 327 17.37 25.92 1.28
CA LEU A 327 17.29 27.33 1.66
C LEU A 327 18.65 27.97 1.37
N SER A 328 18.66 29.03 0.58
CA SER A 328 19.85 29.65 0.01
C SER A 328 21.01 29.76 1.00
N ASN A 329 22.09 29.02 0.75
CA ASN A 329 23.35 29.01 1.51
C ASN A 329 23.25 28.69 3.02
N ALA A 330 22.10 28.21 3.50
CA ALA A 330 21.91 27.91 4.91
C ALA A 330 21.62 26.43 5.17
N PHE A 331 20.77 25.81 4.33
CA PHE A 331 20.25 24.50 4.61
C PHE A 331 19.98 23.73 3.31
N GLY A 332 20.33 22.45 3.32
CA GLY A 332 20.01 21.49 2.26
C GLY A 332 19.35 20.24 2.84
N PHE A 333 18.31 19.75 2.17
CA PHE A 333 17.67 18.48 2.52
C PHE A 333 17.30 17.73 1.25
N ASN A 334 17.77 16.50 1.14
CA ASN A 334 17.42 15.62 0.05
C ASN A 334 17.09 14.22 0.60
N TRP A 335 16.13 13.55 -0.04
CA TRP A 335 15.74 12.19 0.30
C TRP A 335 15.17 11.49 -0.93
N GLY A 336 15.05 10.15 -0.86
CA GLY A 336 14.42 9.42 -1.94
C GLY A 336 14.53 7.92 -1.84
N ASN A 337 13.87 7.25 -2.80
CA ASN A 337 13.87 5.81 -2.95
C ASN A 337 14.52 5.39 -4.28
N ALA A 338 15.18 4.24 -4.25
CA ALA A 338 15.62 3.53 -5.45
C ALA A 338 15.23 2.06 -5.30
N THR A 339 14.51 1.49 -6.28
CA THR A 339 14.16 0.08 -6.27
C THR A 339 14.51 -0.59 -7.58
N GLY A 340 14.81 -1.89 -7.53
CA GLY A 340 15.04 -2.72 -8.70
C GLY A 340 14.50 -4.13 -8.47
N THR A 341 13.83 -4.70 -9.47
CA THR A 341 13.31 -6.06 -9.42
C THR A 341 13.64 -6.79 -10.73
N LEU A 342 14.39 -7.87 -10.62
CA LEU A 342 14.58 -8.85 -11.69
C LEU A 342 13.70 -10.06 -11.39
N ARG A 343 12.81 -10.41 -12.33
CA ARG A 343 11.79 -11.43 -12.14
C ARG A 343 11.74 -12.40 -13.29
N LEU A 344 11.70 -13.68 -12.97
CA LEU A 344 11.48 -14.77 -13.91
C LEU A 344 10.15 -15.45 -13.62
N ASN A 345 9.24 -15.40 -14.57
CA ASN A 345 8.02 -16.21 -14.58
C ASN A 345 8.28 -17.50 -15.34
N HIS A 346 8.00 -18.64 -14.70
CA HIS A 346 8.18 -19.95 -15.32
C HIS A 346 6.92 -20.82 -15.20
N LEU A 347 6.50 -21.39 -16.31
CA LEU A 347 5.39 -22.35 -16.39
C LEU A 347 5.96 -23.77 -16.45
N PHE A 348 6.01 -24.49 -15.32
CA PHE A 348 6.49 -25.87 -15.26
C PHE A 348 5.61 -26.80 -16.10
N ASN A 349 4.30 -26.68 -15.92
CA ASN A 349 3.29 -27.42 -16.66
C ASN A 349 1.97 -26.64 -16.66
N ASN A 350 0.92 -27.22 -17.22
CA ASN A 350 -0.39 -26.58 -17.38
C ASN A 350 -1.06 -26.15 -16.04
N ARG A 351 -0.57 -26.61 -14.89
CA ARG A 351 -1.14 -26.37 -13.54
C ARG A 351 -0.20 -25.66 -12.59
N LEU A 352 1.11 -25.73 -12.81
CA LEU A 352 2.13 -25.19 -11.90
C LEU A 352 2.86 -24.03 -12.55
N PHE A 353 2.66 -22.86 -12.00
CA PHE A 353 3.32 -21.60 -12.35
C PHE A 353 4.23 -21.15 -11.20
N SER A 354 5.37 -20.55 -11.51
CA SER A 354 6.24 -19.93 -10.52
C SER A 354 6.66 -18.53 -10.90
N ASN A 355 7.01 -17.76 -9.87
CA ASN A 355 7.56 -16.43 -9.95
C ASN A 355 8.78 -16.35 -9.04
N THR A 356 9.96 -16.13 -9.62
CA THR A 356 11.23 -15.94 -8.89
C THR A 356 11.63 -14.48 -9.02
N SER A 357 11.83 -13.79 -7.90
CA SER A 357 12.16 -12.36 -7.89
C SER A 357 13.42 -12.10 -7.06
N LEU A 358 14.38 -11.38 -7.64
CA LEU A 358 15.49 -10.74 -6.96
C LEU A 358 15.17 -9.26 -6.86
N ILE A 359 15.14 -8.75 -5.63
CA ILE A 359 14.64 -7.40 -5.34
C ILE A 359 15.69 -6.63 -4.55
N MET A 360 15.91 -5.40 -4.94
CA MET A 360 16.70 -4.42 -4.20
C MET A 360 15.83 -3.21 -3.90
N SER A 361 15.89 -2.73 -2.65
CA SER A 361 15.27 -1.49 -2.23
C SER A 361 16.24 -0.67 -1.41
N LYS A 362 16.31 0.61 -1.70
CA LYS A 362 17.10 1.59 -0.95
C LYS A 362 16.26 2.82 -0.68
N TYR A 363 16.26 3.27 0.56
CA TYR A 363 15.81 4.58 0.98
C TYR A 363 16.95 5.31 1.67
N ASP A 364 17.16 6.58 1.34
CA ASP A 364 18.13 7.41 2.05
C ASP A 364 17.69 8.86 2.14
N TYR A 365 18.18 9.54 3.17
CA TYR A 365 18.08 10.97 3.29
C TYR A 365 19.40 11.61 3.72
N GLN A 366 19.54 12.90 3.42
CA GLN A 366 20.69 13.72 3.77
C GLN A 366 20.23 15.14 4.10
N ILE A 367 20.64 15.62 5.26
CA ILE A 367 20.46 17.01 5.71
C ILE A 367 21.84 17.67 5.74
N GLU A 368 21.94 18.89 5.24
CA GLU A 368 23.15 19.69 5.27
C GLU A 368 22.88 21.04 5.94
N ASN A 369 23.69 21.41 6.90
CA ASN A 369 23.80 22.78 7.40
C ASN A 369 25.04 23.40 6.75
N LEU A 370 24.83 24.54 6.08
CA LEU A 370 25.85 25.23 5.30
C LEU A 370 26.31 26.54 5.96
N LEU A 371 25.84 26.82 7.19
CA LEU A 371 26.20 28.03 7.92
C LEU A 371 27.65 27.94 8.37
N SER A 372 28.46 28.96 7.98
CA SER A 372 29.89 29.02 8.24
C SER A 372 30.24 28.84 9.73
N GLY A 373 31.20 27.96 10.01
CA GLY A 373 31.63 27.56 11.36
C GLY A 373 30.74 26.50 12.03
N ASN A 374 29.57 26.20 11.46
CA ASN A 374 28.63 25.19 11.97
C ASN A 374 28.20 24.21 10.86
N GLU A 375 29.01 24.01 9.85
CA GLU A 375 28.70 23.13 8.74
C GLU A 375 28.67 21.66 9.21
N PHE A 376 27.62 20.95 8.87
CA PHE A 376 27.53 19.52 9.09
C PHE A 376 26.58 18.87 8.08
N LYS A 377 26.70 17.57 7.97
CA LYS A 377 25.87 16.71 7.17
C LYS A 377 25.36 15.54 8.00
N VAL A 378 24.04 15.35 8.01
CA VAL A 378 23.40 14.15 8.59
C VAL A 378 22.97 13.24 7.46
N SER A 379 23.32 11.97 7.52
CA SER A 379 22.87 10.98 6.54
C SER A 379 22.33 9.72 7.21
N SER A 380 21.29 9.13 6.63
CA SER A 380 20.70 7.87 7.07
C SER A 380 20.25 7.05 5.85
N SER A 381 20.24 5.72 5.97
CA SER A 381 19.78 4.86 4.89
C SER A 381 19.25 3.51 5.37
N ILE A 382 18.33 2.95 4.58
CA ILE A 382 17.84 1.58 4.64
C ILE A 382 18.19 0.91 3.32
N ASN A 383 18.76 -0.28 3.36
CA ASN A 383 19.08 -1.07 2.18
C ASN A 383 18.60 -2.50 2.39
N ASP A 384 17.77 -2.99 1.47
CA ASP A 384 17.23 -4.34 1.47
C ASP A 384 17.64 -5.10 0.20
N PHE A 385 17.99 -6.36 0.40
CA PHE A 385 18.12 -7.36 -0.66
C PHE A 385 17.17 -8.51 -0.35
N ASN A 386 16.27 -8.80 -1.31
CA ASN A 386 15.23 -9.81 -1.13
C ASN A 386 15.30 -10.84 -2.27
N LEU A 387 15.25 -12.12 -1.90
CA LEU A 387 15.00 -13.25 -2.79
C LEU A 387 13.63 -13.83 -2.46
N LYS A 388 12.74 -13.85 -3.45
CA LYS A 388 11.38 -14.36 -3.30
C LYS A 388 11.07 -15.40 -4.36
N GLN A 389 10.44 -16.50 -3.93
CA GLN A 389 9.96 -17.57 -4.80
C GLN A 389 8.51 -17.90 -4.47
N ASP A 390 7.62 -17.65 -5.41
CA ASP A 390 6.19 -17.94 -5.30
C ASP A 390 5.81 -19.03 -6.29
N PHE A 391 4.90 -19.93 -5.87
CA PHE A 391 4.29 -20.96 -6.69
C PHE A 391 2.77 -20.84 -6.63
N SER A 392 2.10 -21.01 -7.77
CA SER A 392 0.65 -21.18 -7.89
C SER A 392 0.38 -22.52 -8.54
N PHE A 393 -0.37 -23.38 -7.84
CA PHE A 393 -0.70 -24.72 -8.29
C PHE A 393 -2.21 -24.96 -8.33
N ALA A 394 -2.77 -25.06 -9.54
CA ALA A 394 -4.16 -25.43 -9.77
C ALA A 394 -4.33 -26.96 -9.53
N LEU A 395 -4.47 -27.35 -8.26
CA LEU A 395 -4.57 -28.76 -7.86
C LEU A 395 -5.84 -29.39 -8.42
N SER A 396 -6.98 -28.68 -8.31
CA SER A 396 -8.27 -29.05 -8.88
C SER A 396 -9.11 -27.78 -9.14
N ASN A 397 -10.34 -27.90 -9.63
CA ASN A 397 -11.27 -26.76 -9.72
C ASN A 397 -11.70 -26.26 -8.35
N ALA A 398 -11.67 -27.13 -7.35
CA ALA A 398 -12.00 -26.77 -5.97
C ALA A 398 -10.81 -26.16 -5.21
N HIS A 399 -9.57 -26.51 -5.56
CA HIS A 399 -8.37 -26.17 -4.79
C HIS A 399 -7.32 -25.47 -5.65
N GLU A 400 -6.96 -24.25 -5.27
CA GLU A 400 -5.80 -23.50 -5.79
C GLU A 400 -4.79 -23.28 -4.65
N LEU A 401 -3.65 -23.99 -4.71
CA LEU A 401 -2.59 -23.88 -3.73
C LEU A 401 -1.62 -22.76 -4.14
N LYS A 402 -1.25 -21.92 -3.18
CA LYS A 402 -0.13 -20.96 -3.30
C LYS A 402 0.85 -21.24 -2.17
N PHE A 403 2.13 -21.36 -2.52
CA PHE A 403 3.20 -21.61 -1.55
C PHE A 403 4.49 -20.97 -2.03
N GLY A 404 5.40 -20.74 -1.11
CA GLY A 404 6.66 -20.10 -1.47
C GLY A 404 7.52 -19.80 -0.26
N PHE A 405 8.64 -19.15 -0.55
CA PHE A 405 9.58 -18.65 0.46
C PHE A 405 10.13 -17.29 0.09
N GLU A 406 10.59 -16.57 1.10
CA GLU A 406 11.16 -15.24 0.99
C GLU A 406 12.31 -15.08 1.97
N GLY A 407 13.37 -14.42 1.55
CA GLY A 407 14.48 -14.06 2.41
C GLY A 407 14.91 -12.62 2.17
N ILE A 408 14.90 -11.78 3.22
CA ILE A 408 15.24 -10.37 3.14
C ILE A 408 16.42 -10.09 4.07
N HIS A 409 17.51 -9.55 3.51
CA HIS A 409 18.61 -9.01 4.27
C HIS A 409 18.46 -7.50 4.39
N HIS A 410 18.24 -7.02 5.62
CA HIS A 410 18.10 -5.60 5.95
C HIS A 410 19.43 -5.02 6.44
N THR A 411 19.73 -3.80 6.02
CA THR A 411 20.81 -2.98 6.60
C THR A 411 20.29 -1.58 6.85
N ILE A 412 20.25 -1.15 8.11
CA ILE A 412 19.91 0.22 8.51
C ILE A 412 21.18 0.93 8.96
N SER A 413 21.43 2.11 8.40
CA SER A 413 22.35 3.12 8.91
C SER A 413 21.54 4.18 9.62
N PRO A 414 21.42 4.17 10.97
CA PRO A 414 20.44 4.99 11.70
C PRO A 414 20.73 6.48 11.63
N GLY A 415 22.03 6.86 11.53
CA GLY A 415 22.46 8.23 11.38
C GLY A 415 23.98 8.36 11.44
N GLU A 416 24.50 9.30 10.65
CA GLU A 416 25.91 9.70 10.67
C GLU A 416 25.96 11.21 10.54
N ILE A 417 26.65 11.89 11.50
CA ILE A 417 26.93 13.32 11.43
C ILE A 417 28.41 13.43 11.03
N SER A 418 28.66 14.03 9.90
CA SER A 418 30.01 14.40 9.44
C SER A 418 30.14 15.90 9.35
N SER A 419 31.29 16.44 9.70
CA SER A 419 31.59 17.85 9.70
C SER A 419 32.93 18.13 9.06
N PRO A 420 33.11 19.24 8.30
CA PRO A 420 34.40 19.64 7.79
C PRO A 420 35.33 20.10 8.93
N VAL A 421 36.63 20.07 8.65
CA VAL A 421 37.63 20.63 9.58
C VAL A 421 37.36 22.10 9.85
N GLY A 422 37.25 22.49 11.11
CA GLY A 422 36.95 23.85 11.56
C GLY A 422 35.47 24.11 11.88
N SER A 423 34.59 23.14 11.70
CA SER A 423 33.22 23.21 12.21
C SER A 423 33.19 23.04 13.73
N SER A 424 32.25 23.72 14.39
CA SER A 424 31.98 23.53 15.82
C SER A 424 31.19 22.25 16.12
N VAL A 425 30.71 21.55 15.11
CA VAL A 425 29.89 20.34 15.26
C VAL A 425 30.76 19.11 15.30
N ASN A 426 30.61 18.29 16.35
CA ASN A 426 31.33 17.03 16.48
C ASN A 426 30.74 15.96 15.54
N GLU A 427 31.66 15.16 14.98
CA GLU A 427 31.26 13.97 14.21
C GLU A 427 30.59 12.94 15.10
N LEU A 428 29.55 12.29 14.58
CA LEU A 428 28.84 11.22 15.25
C LEU A 428 28.52 10.11 14.26
N LYS A 429 28.89 8.91 14.59
CA LYS A 429 28.55 7.74 13.79
C LYS A 429 27.83 6.70 14.64
N ILE A 430 26.55 6.45 14.32
CA ILE A 430 25.78 5.38 14.92
C ILE A 430 26.03 4.10 14.15
N GLU A 431 26.33 3.01 14.86
CA GLU A 431 26.64 1.71 14.23
C GLU A 431 25.46 1.20 13.39
N LYS A 432 25.79 0.61 12.25
CA LYS A 432 24.80 -0.01 11.36
C LYS A 432 24.14 -1.21 12.04
N ARG A 433 22.86 -1.38 11.81
CA ARG A 433 22.09 -2.54 12.25
C ARG A 433 21.77 -3.44 11.07
N LYS A 434 21.92 -4.74 11.24
CA LYS A 434 21.67 -5.75 10.22
C LYS A 434 20.66 -6.77 10.71
N GLY A 435 19.74 -7.19 9.84
CA GLY A 435 18.74 -8.22 10.13
C GLY A 435 18.53 -9.14 8.95
N LEU A 436 18.17 -10.38 9.23
CA LEU A 436 17.76 -11.36 8.24
C LEU A 436 16.34 -11.81 8.56
N GLU A 437 15.41 -11.51 7.65
CA GLU A 437 14.04 -12.03 7.72
C GLU A 437 13.89 -13.19 6.74
N LEU A 438 13.43 -14.34 7.23
CA LEU A 438 13.12 -15.51 6.42
C LEU A 438 11.65 -15.88 6.64
N ALA A 439 10.97 -16.27 5.57
CA ALA A 439 9.61 -16.75 5.66
C ALA A 439 9.32 -17.85 4.65
N ALA A 440 8.44 -18.77 5.05
CA ALA A 440 7.83 -19.75 4.18
C ALA A 440 6.32 -19.72 4.39
N TYR A 441 5.54 -19.93 3.34
CA TYR A 441 4.09 -19.90 3.42
C TYR A 441 3.45 -20.95 2.53
N ILE A 442 2.24 -21.34 2.92
CA ILE A 442 1.32 -22.12 2.12
C ILE A 442 -0.11 -21.61 2.35
N SER A 443 -0.90 -21.56 1.29
CA SER A 443 -2.33 -21.23 1.36
C SER A 443 -3.12 -22.02 0.33
N ASP A 444 -4.38 -22.29 0.64
CA ASP A 444 -5.33 -22.92 -0.26
C ASP A 444 -6.57 -22.04 -0.42
N SER A 445 -6.97 -21.85 -1.66
CA SER A 445 -8.26 -21.27 -2.02
C SER A 445 -9.21 -22.40 -2.36
N TYR A 446 -10.09 -22.74 -1.41
CA TYR A 446 -10.97 -23.89 -1.49
C TYR A 446 -12.44 -23.50 -1.75
N ASN A 447 -12.96 -23.91 -2.89
CA ASN A 447 -14.38 -23.84 -3.23
C ASN A 447 -15.07 -25.08 -2.63
N VAL A 448 -15.58 -24.96 -1.40
CA VAL A 448 -16.26 -26.06 -0.68
C VAL A 448 -17.56 -26.44 -1.38
N SER A 449 -18.29 -25.43 -1.85
CA SER A 449 -19.51 -25.54 -2.65
C SER A 449 -19.68 -24.26 -3.47
N ASP A 450 -20.74 -24.16 -4.28
CA ASP A 450 -21.08 -22.94 -4.99
C ASP A 450 -21.32 -21.75 -4.03
N GLN A 451 -21.82 -22.04 -2.83
CA GLN A 451 -22.14 -21.03 -1.82
C GLN A 451 -21.00 -20.76 -0.83
N ILE A 452 -20.13 -21.73 -0.56
CA ILE A 452 -19.09 -21.64 0.47
C ILE A 452 -17.72 -21.64 -0.16
N LYS A 453 -16.96 -20.58 0.10
CA LYS A 453 -15.56 -20.46 -0.30
C LYS A 453 -14.70 -20.13 0.91
N LEU A 454 -13.56 -20.81 0.99
CA LEU A 454 -12.58 -20.63 2.05
C LEU A 454 -11.23 -20.25 1.41
N VAL A 455 -10.50 -19.37 2.08
CA VAL A 455 -9.07 -19.16 1.82
C VAL A 455 -8.39 -19.29 3.18
N TYR A 456 -7.53 -20.27 3.31
CA TYR A 456 -6.78 -20.48 4.55
C TYR A 456 -5.32 -20.68 4.24
N GLY A 457 -4.46 -20.28 5.16
CA GLY A 457 -3.02 -20.36 4.95
C GLY A 457 -2.25 -20.19 6.25
N LEU A 458 -1.01 -20.52 6.16
CA LEU A 458 -0.04 -20.42 7.23
C LEU A 458 1.25 -19.83 6.69
N ARG A 459 1.76 -18.81 7.39
CA ARG A 459 3.09 -18.27 7.17
C ARG A 459 3.91 -18.53 8.42
N PHE A 460 5.08 -19.11 8.26
CA PHE A 460 6.12 -19.18 9.27
C PHE A 460 7.15 -18.11 8.92
N SER A 461 7.46 -17.24 9.86
CA SER A 461 8.46 -16.19 9.70
C SER A 461 9.51 -16.23 10.82
N SER A 462 10.72 -15.87 10.49
CA SER A 462 11.78 -15.65 11.46
C SER A 462 12.49 -14.34 11.18
N PHE A 463 12.86 -13.63 12.24
CA PHE A 463 13.71 -12.46 12.16
C PHE A 463 14.93 -12.69 13.03
N SER A 464 16.12 -12.56 12.44
CA SER A 464 17.40 -12.74 13.13
C SER A 464 18.18 -11.43 13.11
N VAL A 465 18.51 -10.94 14.29
CA VAL A 465 19.47 -9.84 14.49
C VAL A 465 20.87 -10.36 14.15
N LEU A 466 21.56 -9.66 13.26
CA LEU A 466 22.91 -10.04 12.81
C LEU A 466 23.97 -9.16 13.44
N GLY A 467 25.11 -9.74 13.74
CA GLY A 467 26.31 -9.07 14.25
C GLY A 467 26.97 -8.11 13.22
N GLY A 468 28.06 -7.52 13.62
CA GLY A 468 28.81 -6.47 12.93
C GLY A 468 28.71 -5.14 13.67
N SER A 469 28.27 -5.18 14.95
CA SER A 469 28.09 -4.01 15.81
C SER A 469 28.00 -4.40 17.28
N THR A 470 28.05 -3.40 18.15
CA THR A 470 27.84 -3.52 19.60
C THR A 470 26.36 -3.51 19.91
N TYR A 471 25.89 -4.47 20.68
CA TYR A 471 24.54 -4.54 21.19
C TYR A 471 24.54 -4.37 22.71
N LYS A 472 23.63 -3.53 23.18
CA LYS A 472 23.41 -3.23 24.57
C LYS A 472 22.05 -3.73 25.03
N THR A 473 21.95 -4.13 26.31
CA THR A 473 20.67 -4.40 26.94
C THR A 473 20.43 -3.38 28.04
N PHE A 474 19.15 -3.01 28.21
CA PHE A 474 18.75 -2.00 29.17
C PHE A 474 17.69 -2.57 30.10
N ASP A 475 17.64 -2.03 31.32
CA ASP A 475 16.57 -2.31 32.28
C ASP A 475 15.31 -1.48 32.00
N ALA A 476 14.31 -1.59 32.90
CA ALA A 476 13.06 -0.86 32.78
C ALA A 476 13.24 0.66 32.96
N ASP A 477 14.32 1.14 33.54
CA ASP A 477 14.62 2.55 33.74
C ASP A 477 15.51 3.13 32.63
N GLY A 478 16.00 2.30 31.72
CA GLY A 478 16.86 2.66 30.61
C GLY A 478 18.36 2.61 30.93
N GLU A 479 18.73 2.06 32.11
CA GLU A 479 20.11 1.89 32.50
C GLU A 479 20.75 0.69 31.79
N GLU A 480 22.00 0.83 31.36
CA GLU A 480 22.73 -0.21 30.65
C GLU A 480 23.04 -1.41 31.55
N LEU A 481 22.47 -2.58 31.22
CA LEU A 481 22.74 -3.85 31.92
C LEU A 481 23.93 -4.60 31.34
N SER A 482 24.12 -4.58 30.04
CA SER A 482 25.23 -5.25 29.37
C SER A 482 25.53 -4.64 28.02
N SER A 483 26.79 -4.81 27.58
CA SER A 483 27.27 -4.38 26.27
C SER A 483 28.18 -5.46 25.69
N ALA A 484 27.94 -5.90 24.47
CA ALA A 484 28.75 -6.89 23.80
C ALA A 484 28.87 -6.64 22.29
N PHE A 485 30.12 -6.71 21.79
CA PHE A 485 30.35 -6.68 20.35
C PHE A 485 30.15 -8.09 19.75
N TYR A 486 29.43 -8.16 18.64
CA TYR A 486 29.23 -9.39 17.88
C TYR A 486 29.88 -9.26 16.49
N GLU A 487 30.63 -10.26 16.09
CA GLU A 487 31.28 -10.31 14.78
C GLU A 487 30.24 -10.28 13.63
N ASN A 488 30.69 -9.78 12.47
CA ASN A 488 29.82 -9.66 11.29
C ASN A 488 29.26 -11.02 10.86
N GLY A 489 27.95 -11.07 10.61
CA GLY A 489 27.24 -12.28 10.18
C GLY A 489 26.87 -13.25 11.31
N LYS A 490 27.30 -13.03 12.55
CA LYS A 490 26.89 -13.84 13.70
C LYS A 490 25.43 -13.60 14.04
N PHE A 491 24.66 -14.66 14.31
CA PHE A 491 23.29 -14.55 14.81
C PHE A 491 23.32 -14.16 16.29
N VAL A 492 22.77 -12.99 16.61
CA VAL A 492 22.73 -12.40 17.96
C VAL A 492 21.47 -12.85 18.69
N LYS A 493 20.31 -12.71 18.04
CA LYS A 493 19.00 -13.08 18.56
C LYS A 493 18.10 -13.44 17.40
N SER A 494 17.30 -14.49 17.56
CA SER A 494 16.29 -14.88 16.56
C SER A 494 14.91 -14.95 17.19
N TYR A 495 13.92 -14.47 16.46
CA TYR A 495 12.50 -14.49 16.78
C TYR A 495 11.79 -15.34 15.73
N PHE A 496 10.87 -16.21 16.18
CA PHE A 496 10.11 -17.11 15.32
C PHE A 496 8.62 -16.87 15.54
N ASN A 497 7.86 -16.78 14.45
CA ASN A 497 6.45 -16.49 14.50
C ASN A 497 5.65 -17.40 13.56
N LEU A 498 4.44 -17.71 13.98
CA LEU A 498 3.45 -18.43 13.19
C LEU A 498 2.27 -17.51 12.92
N GLU A 499 1.95 -17.32 11.65
CA GLU A 499 0.95 -16.37 11.17
C GLU A 499 -0.20 -17.11 10.45
N PRO A 500 -1.15 -17.69 11.19
CA PRO A 500 -2.34 -18.31 10.61
C PRO A 500 -3.28 -17.25 10.03
N ARG A 501 -3.91 -17.58 8.90
CA ARG A 501 -4.87 -16.72 8.20
C ARG A 501 -6.01 -17.55 7.65
N ILE A 502 -7.22 -17.05 7.79
CA ILE A 502 -8.41 -17.68 7.24
C ILE A 502 -9.41 -16.60 6.81
N SER A 503 -10.04 -16.82 5.67
CA SER A 503 -11.17 -16.03 5.18
C SER A 503 -12.24 -16.98 4.67
N ALA A 504 -13.48 -16.74 5.04
CA ALA A 504 -14.63 -17.52 4.62
C ALA A 504 -15.68 -16.59 4.01
N SER A 505 -16.33 -17.05 2.95
CA SER A 505 -17.50 -16.41 2.35
C SER A 505 -18.64 -17.39 2.28
N PHE A 506 -19.81 -16.98 2.74
CA PHE A 506 -21.08 -17.67 2.54
C PHE A 506 -21.96 -16.81 1.63
N GLN A 507 -22.18 -17.27 0.41
CA GLN A 507 -23.02 -16.63 -0.58
C GLN A 507 -24.48 -16.94 -0.28
N LEU A 508 -25.28 -15.91 0.03
CA LEU A 508 -26.71 -16.02 0.32
C LEU A 508 -27.52 -16.18 -0.96
N ASP A 509 -27.16 -15.43 -1.98
CA ASP A 509 -27.65 -15.51 -3.35
C ASP A 509 -26.60 -14.94 -4.32
N ASP A 510 -26.90 -14.80 -5.62
CA ASP A 510 -25.95 -14.30 -6.65
C ASP A 510 -25.50 -12.86 -6.40
N THR A 511 -26.15 -12.14 -5.52
CA THR A 511 -25.91 -10.70 -5.27
C THR A 511 -25.47 -10.39 -3.85
N LYS A 512 -25.56 -11.38 -2.91
CA LYS A 512 -25.31 -11.15 -1.49
C LYS A 512 -24.40 -12.20 -0.90
N SER A 513 -23.52 -11.77 0.00
CA SER A 513 -22.72 -12.68 0.82
C SER A 513 -22.42 -12.12 2.21
N ILE A 514 -22.14 -13.04 3.12
CA ILE A 514 -21.58 -12.78 4.45
C ILE A 514 -20.16 -13.31 4.43
N LYS A 515 -19.23 -12.57 5.02
CA LYS A 515 -17.82 -12.96 5.07
C LYS A 515 -17.26 -12.79 6.47
N ALA A 516 -16.31 -13.64 6.81
CA ALA A 516 -15.54 -13.53 8.04
C ALA A 516 -14.06 -13.78 7.74
N SER A 517 -13.16 -13.10 8.45
CA SER A 517 -11.74 -13.36 8.34
C SER A 517 -11.01 -13.19 9.66
N TYR A 518 -9.91 -13.93 9.78
CA TYR A 518 -8.92 -13.81 10.83
C TYR A 518 -7.54 -13.82 10.20
N ALA A 519 -6.65 -12.94 10.70
CA ALA A 519 -5.25 -12.93 10.31
C ALA A 519 -4.38 -12.52 11.49
N ARG A 520 -3.30 -13.26 11.73
CA ARG A 520 -2.17 -12.82 12.55
C ARG A 520 -1.09 -12.24 11.67
N ASN A 521 -0.59 -11.08 12.05
CA ASN A 521 0.49 -10.38 11.35
C ASN A 521 1.59 -10.01 12.33
N VAL A 522 2.82 -9.97 11.81
CA VAL A 522 4.05 -9.69 12.57
C VAL A 522 4.81 -8.56 11.89
N GLN A 523 5.43 -7.69 12.68
CA GLN A 523 6.29 -6.61 12.17
C GLN A 523 7.62 -6.60 12.90
N ASN A 524 8.71 -6.50 12.13
CA ASN A 524 10.09 -6.57 12.63
C ASN A 524 10.87 -5.26 12.45
N MET A 525 10.33 -4.33 11.68
CA MET A 525 10.93 -3.01 11.43
C MET A 525 9.92 -1.92 11.81
N HIS A 526 10.33 -0.95 12.62
CA HIS A 526 9.47 0.02 13.28
C HIS A 526 9.93 1.43 12.97
N LEU A 527 8.98 2.37 12.83
CA LEU A 527 9.25 3.79 12.60
C LEU A 527 8.99 4.57 13.88
N MET A 528 10.04 5.18 14.40
CA MET A 528 9.96 6.10 15.54
C MET A 528 9.76 7.53 15.02
N SER A 529 8.63 8.13 15.35
CA SER A 529 8.26 9.47 14.91
C SER A 529 7.61 10.27 16.02
N ASN A 530 7.97 11.54 16.12
CA ASN A 530 7.38 12.49 17.06
C ASN A 530 6.11 13.18 16.51
N SER A 531 5.73 12.91 15.28
CA SER A 531 4.59 13.55 14.61
C SER A 531 3.52 12.56 14.14
N THR A 532 2.31 13.06 13.87
CA THR A 532 1.24 12.28 13.24
C THR A 532 1.53 12.03 11.76
N ALA A 533 2.18 12.99 11.08
CA ALA A 533 2.61 12.87 9.71
C ALA A 533 3.99 12.21 9.64
N THR A 534 4.18 11.27 8.70
CA THR A 534 5.51 10.71 8.45
C THR A 534 6.45 11.78 7.91
N SER A 535 7.65 11.84 8.48
CA SER A 535 8.73 12.70 8.02
C SER A 535 9.79 11.86 7.29
N PRO A 536 10.45 12.40 6.27
CA PRO A 536 11.60 11.73 5.67
C PRO A 536 12.74 11.43 6.66
N THR A 537 12.78 12.14 7.78
CA THR A 537 13.83 12.00 8.82
C THR A 537 13.42 11.11 9.98
N ASP A 538 12.25 10.48 9.94
CA ASP A 538 11.83 9.55 10.98
C ASP A 538 12.81 8.37 11.09
N LEU A 539 13.05 7.93 12.32
CA LEU A 539 14.04 6.91 12.62
C LEU A 539 13.45 5.50 12.45
N TYR A 540 14.06 4.70 11.59
CA TYR A 540 13.75 3.28 11.48
C TYR A 540 14.64 2.46 12.42
N ILE A 541 14.02 1.59 13.20
CA ILE A 541 14.67 0.59 14.05
C ILE A 541 14.18 -0.82 13.70
N MET A 542 14.98 -1.82 13.99
CA MET A 542 14.61 -3.23 13.86
C MET A 542 14.49 -3.88 15.23
N ASN A 543 13.90 -5.06 15.28
CA ASN A 543 13.99 -5.91 16.46
C ASN A 543 15.45 -6.09 16.88
N SER A 544 15.68 -6.18 18.19
CA SER A 544 16.99 -6.25 18.79
C SER A 544 16.98 -7.18 20.01
N LEU A 545 17.96 -7.06 20.89
CA LEU A 545 17.94 -7.73 22.20
C LEU A 545 16.82 -7.20 23.08
N ASN A 546 16.48 -5.89 22.97
CA ASN A 546 15.47 -5.20 23.76
C ASN A 546 14.10 -5.18 23.08
N THR A 547 14.08 -5.01 21.76
CA THR A 547 12.87 -4.82 20.96
C THR A 547 12.37 -6.13 20.39
N LYS A 548 11.16 -6.55 20.77
CA LYS A 548 10.49 -7.76 20.27
C LYS A 548 9.64 -7.43 19.03
N PRO A 549 9.33 -8.44 18.18
CA PRO A 549 8.35 -8.25 17.11
C PRO A 549 7.02 -7.70 17.62
N GLU A 550 6.46 -6.71 16.94
CA GLU A 550 5.07 -6.33 17.15
C GLU A 550 4.14 -7.38 16.53
N LEU A 551 3.02 -7.64 17.20
CA LEU A 551 2.02 -8.63 16.80
C LEU A 551 0.65 -7.96 16.69
N ALA A 552 -0.13 -8.34 15.70
CA ALA A 552 -1.54 -7.96 15.58
C ALA A 552 -2.38 -9.16 15.16
N ASP A 553 -3.46 -9.41 15.88
CA ASP A 553 -4.51 -10.32 15.49
C ASP A 553 -5.71 -9.50 14.97
N GLN A 554 -6.17 -9.74 13.74
CA GLN A 554 -7.31 -9.01 13.19
C GLN A 554 -8.47 -9.97 12.91
N PHE A 555 -9.62 -9.68 13.51
CA PHE A 555 -10.89 -10.32 13.23
C PHE A 555 -11.77 -9.36 12.43
N SER A 556 -12.42 -9.85 11.39
CA SER A 556 -13.32 -9.03 10.60
C SER A 556 -14.55 -9.83 10.18
N PHE A 557 -15.69 -9.14 10.11
CA PHE A 557 -16.95 -9.67 9.65
C PHE A 557 -17.63 -8.66 8.74
N GLY A 558 -18.26 -9.11 7.65
CA GLY A 558 -18.87 -8.19 6.70
C GLY A 558 -20.06 -8.76 5.94
N TYR A 559 -20.95 -7.86 5.54
CA TYR A 559 -22.07 -8.10 4.65
C TYR A 559 -21.86 -7.33 3.35
N PHE A 560 -22.04 -8.03 2.22
CA PHE A 560 -21.83 -7.51 0.87
C PHE A 560 -23.10 -7.72 0.04
N ASN A 561 -23.52 -6.68 -0.68
CA ASN A 561 -24.73 -6.73 -1.49
C ASN A 561 -24.58 -5.89 -2.75
N ASN A 562 -24.86 -6.47 -3.90
CA ASN A 562 -24.91 -5.80 -5.17
C ASN A 562 -26.38 -5.65 -5.61
N LEU A 563 -26.77 -4.45 -6.04
CA LEU A 563 -28.14 -4.08 -6.38
C LEU A 563 -28.25 -3.71 -7.86
N LYS A 564 -29.46 -3.83 -8.45
CA LYS A 564 -29.79 -3.41 -9.81
C LYS A 564 -28.77 -3.92 -10.84
N ASP A 565 -28.73 -5.23 -11.04
CA ASP A 565 -27.78 -5.91 -11.96
C ASP A 565 -26.33 -5.54 -11.71
N ASN A 566 -25.93 -5.50 -10.43
CA ASN A 566 -24.59 -5.14 -9.97
C ASN A 566 -24.14 -3.69 -10.31
N ASN A 567 -25.06 -2.79 -10.63
CA ASN A 567 -24.76 -1.37 -10.85
C ASN A 567 -24.41 -0.64 -9.56
N TYR A 568 -24.96 -1.09 -8.44
CA TYR A 568 -24.66 -0.55 -7.12
C TYR A 568 -24.00 -1.62 -6.28
N GLU A 569 -23.02 -1.25 -5.50
CA GLU A 569 -22.30 -2.08 -4.55
C GLU A 569 -22.45 -1.47 -3.16
N PHE A 570 -22.84 -2.30 -2.21
CA PHE A 570 -22.91 -1.95 -0.80
C PHE A 570 -22.10 -2.95 0.01
N SER A 571 -21.30 -2.46 0.95
CA SER A 571 -20.70 -3.29 1.99
C SER A 571 -20.78 -2.63 3.35
N ALA A 572 -20.88 -3.47 4.38
CA ALA A 572 -20.76 -3.10 5.77
C ALA A 572 -19.80 -4.08 6.43
N GLU A 573 -18.67 -3.57 6.94
CA GLU A 573 -17.62 -4.38 7.56
C GLU A 573 -17.35 -3.90 8.98
N VAL A 574 -17.20 -4.83 9.92
CA VAL A 574 -16.73 -4.55 11.29
C VAL A 574 -15.42 -5.27 11.51
N TYR A 575 -14.53 -4.66 12.31
CA TYR A 575 -13.26 -5.27 12.67
C TYR A 575 -12.88 -5.01 14.12
N TYR A 576 -12.09 -5.94 14.66
CA TYR A 576 -11.41 -5.79 15.95
C TYR A 576 -9.96 -6.28 15.81
N LYS A 577 -9.01 -5.46 16.27
CA LYS A 577 -7.58 -5.69 16.11
C LYS A 577 -6.83 -5.41 17.42
N PRO A 578 -6.65 -6.40 18.30
CA PRO A 578 -5.70 -6.32 19.42
C PRO A 578 -4.25 -6.37 18.89
N MET A 579 -3.38 -5.59 19.51
CA MET A 579 -1.96 -5.46 19.17
C MET A 579 -1.10 -5.64 20.41
N GLN A 580 0.04 -6.32 20.26
CA GLN A 580 0.98 -6.63 21.35
C GLN A 580 2.36 -6.10 21.00
N ASN A 581 3.19 -5.91 22.03
CA ASN A 581 4.56 -5.40 21.94
C ASN A 581 4.65 -4.07 21.19
N GLN A 582 3.61 -3.22 21.33
CA GLN A 582 3.62 -1.90 20.72
C GLN A 582 4.71 -1.05 21.32
N ILE A 583 5.37 -0.25 20.47
CA ILE A 583 6.54 0.54 20.85
C ILE A 583 6.15 2.01 20.98
N GLU A 584 6.62 2.67 22.00
CA GLU A 584 6.54 4.11 22.21
C GLU A 584 7.84 4.55 22.91
N TYR A 585 8.06 5.82 23.07
CA TYR A 585 9.21 6.37 23.79
C TYR A 585 8.74 7.12 25.06
N ARG A 586 9.65 7.22 26.02
CA ARG A 586 9.43 7.96 27.28
C ARG A 586 9.11 9.42 26.98
N ASN A 587 8.41 10.07 27.89
CA ASN A 587 8.17 11.50 27.78
C ASN A 587 9.51 12.26 27.87
N GLY A 588 9.71 13.23 26.98
CA GLY A 588 10.92 14.05 26.95
C GLY A 588 12.09 13.48 26.13
N THR A 589 11.95 12.28 25.51
CA THR A 589 13.00 11.70 24.67
C THR A 589 13.23 12.54 23.40
N ASP A 590 14.49 12.88 23.15
CA ASP A 590 14.94 13.36 21.83
C ASP A 590 15.48 12.18 21.01
N LEU A 591 14.85 11.90 19.90
CA LEU A 591 15.24 10.80 19.00
C LEU A 591 16.40 11.17 18.07
N ARG A 592 16.71 12.46 17.93
CA ARG A 592 17.72 12.95 16.97
C ARG A 592 19.12 12.81 17.54
N GLY A 593 19.98 12.04 16.83
CA GLY A 593 21.35 11.81 17.25
C GLY A 593 21.49 10.95 18.53
N ASN A 594 20.42 10.28 18.96
CA ASN A 594 20.44 9.41 20.13
C ASN A 594 21.15 8.08 19.77
N GLN A 595 22.31 7.84 20.38
CA GLN A 595 23.09 6.59 20.16
C GLN A 595 22.46 5.38 20.83
N ASN A 596 21.69 5.58 21.89
CA ASN A 596 21.09 4.53 22.71
C ASN A 596 19.54 4.64 22.70
N VAL A 597 18.94 4.90 21.52
CA VAL A 597 17.49 5.09 21.41
C VAL A 597 16.68 3.98 22.07
N GLU A 598 17.22 2.75 22.13
CA GLU A 598 16.54 1.61 22.76
C GLU A 598 16.42 1.74 24.29
N ALA A 599 17.25 2.56 24.96
CA ALA A 599 17.13 2.87 26.38
C ALA A 599 15.86 3.66 26.70
N ASP A 600 15.39 4.44 25.74
CA ASP A 600 14.21 5.30 25.89
C ASP A 600 12.91 4.64 25.42
N LEU A 601 12.97 3.41 24.88
CA LEU A 601 11.78 2.72 24.40
C LEU A 601 10.99 2.07 25.53
N ILE A 602 9.69 2.15 25.41
CA ILE A 602 8.74 1.46 26.27
C ILE A 602 7.80 0.59 25.44
N TYR A 603 7.33 -0.48 26.04
CA TYR A 603 6.55 -1.51 25.37
C TYR A 603 5.18 -1.65 25.98
N GLY A 604 4.15 -1.80 25.15
CA GLY A 604 2.77 -1.83 25.59
C GLY A 604 1.85 -2.61 24.67
N LYS A 605 0.59 -2.28 24.76
CA LYS A 605 -0.51 -2.90 24.01
C LYS A 605 -1.25 -1.87 23.19
N GLY A 606 -1.97 -2.34 22.19
CA GLY A 606 -2.90 -1.51 21.42
C GLY A 606 -4.18 -2.27 21.11
N ARG A 607 -5.21 -1.53 20.76
CA ARG A 607 -6.44 -2.07 20.18
C ARG A 607 -7.05 -1.10 19.19
N ALA A 608 -7.62 -1.64 18.12
CA ALA A 608 -8.38 -0.85 17.16
C ALA A 608 -9.66 -1.61 16.79
N TYR A 609 -10.76 -0.89 16.64
CA TYR A 609 -12.03 -1.46 16.22
C TYR A 609 -12.86 -0.44 15.47
N GLY A 610 -13.75 -0.91 14.59
CA GLY A 610 -14.57 0.02 13.81
C GLY A 610 -15.58 -0.65 12.91
N LEU A 611 -16.43 0.22 12.34
CA LEU A 611 -17.44 -0.07 11.32
C LEU A 611 -17.07 0.71 10.05
N GLU A 612 -17.04 0.02 8.93
CA GLU A 612 -16.82 0.58 7.60
C GLU A 612 -18.09 0.39 6.77
N LEU A 613 -18.63 1.46 6.20
CA LEU A 613 -19.75 1.42 5.27
C LEU A 613 -19.28 1.95 3.92
N PHE A 614 -19.60 1.22 2.86
CA PHE A 614 -19.25 1.59 1.51
C PHE A 614 -20.46 1.45 0.58
N PHE A 615 -20.72 2.48 -0.20
CA PHE A 615 -21.74 2.47 -1.23
C PHE A 615 -21.18 3.05 -2.52
N LYS A 616 -21.15 2.24 -3.59
CA LYS A 616 -20.58 2.63 -4.90
C LYS A 616 -21.59 2.44 -6.00
N LYS A 617 -21.76 3.46 -6.85
CA LYS A 617 -22.44 3.37 -8.14
C LYS A 617 -21.39 3.23 -9.23
N LYS A 618 -21.41 2.10 -9.97
CA LYS A 618 -20.37 1.70 -10.91
C LYS A 618 -20.52 2.30 -12.31
N TYR A 619 -21.75 2.42 -12.83
CA TYR A 619 -22.03 2.71 -14.22
C TYR A 619 -23.01 3.86 -14.42
N GLY A 620 -23.02 4.40 -15.66
CA GLY A 620 -23.91 5.44 -16.11
C GLY A 620 -23.24 6.81 -16.23
N LYS A 621 -24.02 7.84 -16.58
CA LYS A 621 -23.53 9.22 -16.69
C LYS A 621 -23.04 9.77 -15.36
N PHE A 622 -23.68 9.36 -14.28
CA PHE A 622 -23.25 9.64 -12.91
C PHE A 622 -22.77 8.36 -12.26
N ASN A 623 -21.55 8.35 -11.74
CA ASN A 623 -20.95 7.28 -10.94
C ASN A 623 -20.15 7.88 -9.79
N GLY A 624 -19.71 7.05 -8.84
CA GLY A 624 -18.97 7.51 -7.67
C GLY A 624 -19.23 6.62 -6.45
N TRP A 625 -18.79 7.08 -5.28
CA TRP A 625 -18.95 6.32 -4.05
C TRP A 625 -19.06 7.21 -2.81
N ILE A 626 -19.57 6.61 -1.76
CA ILE A 626 -19.62 7.15 -0.41
C ILE A 626 -18.95 6.13 0.49
N GLY A 627 -17.92 6.55 1.20
CA GLY A 627 -17.24 5.79 2.25
C GLY A 627 -17.46 6.44 3.60
N TYR A 628 -17.77 5.64 4.61
CA TYR A 628 -17.85 6.09 6.00
C TYR A 628 -17.14 5.10 6.91
N THR A 629 -16.34 5.63 7.84
CA THR A 629 -15.66 4.85 8.87
C THR A 629 -15.97 5.44 10.24
N LEU A 630 -16.49 4.60 11.12
CA LEU A 630 -16.56 4.86 12.56
C LEU A 630 -15.54 3.96 13.24
N SER A 631 -14.55 4.52 13.95
CA SER A 631 -13.53 3.68 14.58
C SER A 631 -12.92 4.31 15.81
N LYS A 632 -12.28 3.46 16.61
CA LYS A 632 -11.46 3.87 17.75
C LYS A 632 -10.14 3.12 17.74
N THR A 633 -9.05 3.82 18.08
CA THR A 633 -7.71 3.27 18.23
C THR A 633 -7.09 3.76 19.52
N GLU A 634 -6.66 2.82 20.36
CA GLU A 634 -6.14 3.10 21.71
C GLU A 634 -4.82 2.36 21.94
N ARG A 635 -4.02 2.91 22.84
CA ARG A 635 -2.74 2.38 23.31
C ARG A 635 -2.74 2.31 24.83
N GLN A 636 -1.92 1.42 25.40
CA GLN A 636 -1.72 1.27 26.84
C GLN A 636 -0.26 0.94 27.12
N PHE A 637 0.40 1.76 27.93
CA PHE A 637 1.79 1.59 28.37
C PHE A 637 1.86 1.89 29.86
N ASP A 638 2.58 1.08 30.62
CA ASP A 638 2.63 1.20 32.08
C ASP A 638 3.22 2.54 32.56
N LEU A 639 4.13 3.14 31.77
CA LEU A 639 4.80 4.42 32.08
C LEU A 639 4.12 5.64 31.43
N ILE A 640 2.94 5.50 30.86
CA ILE A 640 2.18 6.62 30.28
C ILE A 640 0.78 6.60 30.88
N ASP A 641 0.31 7.79 31.36
CA ASP A 641 -1.02 8.00 31.94
C ASP A 641 -1.39 6.94 33.01
N ASP A 642 -0.43 6.61 33.90
CA ASP A 642 -0.60 5.62 34.98
C ASP A 642 -1.05 4.24 34.49
N GLY A 643 -0.65 3.83 33.30
CA GLY A 643 -1.03 2.56 32.71
C GLY A 643 -2.46 2.50 32.18
N ASN A 644 -3.14 3.62 32.03
CA ASN A 644 -4.49 3.68 31.48
C ASN A 644 -4.47 3.65 29.94
N TRP A 645 -5.62 3.27 29.35
CA TRP A 645 -5.83 3.37 27.91
C TRP A 645 -5.95 4.83 27.48
N PHE A 646 -5.20 5.25 26.46
CA PHE A 646 -5.27 6.56 25.85
C PHE A 646 -5.42 6.45 24.31
N ASN A 647 -5.92 7.52 23.68
CA ASN A 647 -6.10 7.53 22.23
C ASN A 647 -4.75 7.45 21.51
N ALA A 648 -4.64 6.60 20.50
CA ALA A 648 -3.50 6.66 19.58
C ALA A 648 -3.52 7.98 18.80
N ARG A 649 -2.35 8.51 18.44
CA ARG A 649 -2.27 9.81 17.72
C ARG A 649 -2.99 9.80 16.35
N GLN A 650 -3.13 8.64 15.71
CA GLN A 650 -3.88 8.46 14.47
C GLN A 650 -5.39 8.22 14.68
N ASP A 651 -5.88 8.25 15.92
CA ASP A 651 -7.28 8.04 16.22
C ASP A 651 -8.15 9.19 15.68
N LYS A 652 -9.06 8.85 14.77
CA LYS A 652 -10.10 9.73 14.21
C LYS A 652 -11.41 8.97 14.23
N PRO A 653 -12.34 9.27 15.16
CA PRO A 653 -13.59 8.53 15.27
C PRO A 653 -14.41 8.49 13.99
N HIS A 654 -14.62 9.61 13.35
CA HIS A 654 -15.42 9.69 12.13
C HIS A 654 -14.54 10.07 10.93
N ASP A 655 -14.77 9.38 9.81
CA ASP A 655 -14.16 9.70 8.52
C ASP A 655 -15.19 9.44 7.41
N ILE A 656 -15.44 10.46 6.56
CA ILE A 656 -16.43 10.42 5.48
C ILE A 656 -15.76 10.88 4.21
N SER A 657 -15.94 10.12 3.13
CA SER A 657 -15.54 10.48 1.77
C SER A 657 -16.71 10.32 0.81
N ILE A 658 -16.98 11.36 0.03
CA ILE A 658 -18.01 11.33 -1.02
C ILE A 658 -17.33 11.72 -2.33
N VAL A 659 -17.38 10.84 -3.32
CA VAL A 659 -16.84 11.07 -4.66
C VAL A 659 -17.96 10.97 -5.67
N GLY A 660 -18.12 12.01 -6.49
CA GLY A 660 -19.08 12.05 -7.57
C GLY A 660 -18.40 12.38 -8.90
N ILE A 661 -18.72 11.61 -9.94
CA ILE A 661 -18.20 11.79 -11.31
C ILE A 661 -19.41 11.85 -12.25
N TYR A 662 -19.54 12.95 -13.00
CA TYR A 662 -20.65 13.17 -13.93
C TYR A 662 -20.15 13.43 -15.35
N LYS A 663 -20.56 12.57 -16.28
CA LYS A 663 -20.27 12.69 -17.72
C LYS A 663 -21.33 13.53 -18.39
N ALA A 664 -21.00 14.78 -18.69
CA ALA A 664 -21.89 15.74 -19.37
C ALA A 664 -21.61 15.74 -20.88
N GLY A 665 -22.52 15.14 -21.63
CA GLY A 665 -22.37 15.00 -23.09
C GLY A 665 -21.20 14.08 -23.46
N LYS A 666 -20.50 14.40 -24.58
CA LYS A 666 -19.46 13.55 -25.17
C LYS A 666 -18.04 13.91 -24.75
N ARG A 667 -17.83 15.07 -24.11
CA ARG A 667 -16.47 15.61 -23.90
C ARG A 667 -16.22 16.15 -22.49
N TRP A 668 -17.25 16.46 -21.72
CA TRP A 668 -17.08 17.00 -20.38
C TRP A 668 -17.28 15.94 -19.31
N VAL A 669 -16.33 15.88 -18.40
CA VAL A 669 -16.41 15.09 -17.17
C VAL A 669 -16.22 16.03 -15.99
N PHE A 670 -17.26 16.14 -15.15
CA PHE A 670 -17.21 16.88 -13.90
C PHE A 670 -17.00 15.91 -12.75
N SER A 671 -16.13 16.25 -11.83
CA SER A 671 -15.85 15.42 -10.67
C SER A 671 -15.76 16.28 -9.42
N SER A 672 -16.25 15.74 -8.32
CA SER A 672 -16.22 16.40 -7.01
C SER A 672 -15.89 15.40 -5.93
N THR A 673 -15.11 15.84 -4.94
CA THR A 673 -14.77 15.04 -3.76
C THR A 673 -15.00 15.87 -2.52
N PHE A 674 -15.82 15.36 -1.62
CA PHE A 674 -15.98 15.90 -0.28
C PHE A 674 -15.37 14.94 0.73
N VAL A 675 -14.57 15.48 1.65
CA VAL A 675 -13.99 14.73 2.76
C VAL A 675 -14.29 15.43 4.08
N TYR A 676 -14.57 14.62 5.10
CA TYR A 676 -14.68 15.05 6.48
C TYR A 676 -13.98 14.04 7.39
N SER A 677 -13.23 14.51 8.34
CA SER A 677 -12.73 13.67 9.44
C SER A 677 -12.70 14.44 10.76
N THR A 678 -12.95 13.72 11.86
CA THR A 678 -12.66 14.22 13.20
C THR A 678 -11.18 14.58 13.31
N GLY A 679 -10.87 15.58 14.15
CA GLY A 679 -9.49 15.99 14.41
C GLY A 679 -8.63 14.87 15.00
N ASN A 680 -7.32 14.96 14.76
CA ASN A 680 -6.33 14.04 15.34
C ASN A 680 -6.29 14.13 16.85
N ALA A 681 -6.03 13.02 17.52
CA ALA A 681 -5.75 13.01 18.95
C ALA A 681 -4.36 13.64 19.23
N VAL A 682 -4.31 14.58 20.17
CA VAL A 682 -3.12 15.37 20.48
C VAL A 682 -3.02 15.64 22.00
N THR A 683 -1.82 15.94 22.45
CA THR A 683 -1.57 16.36 23.84
C THR A 683 -1.41 17.87 23.88
N TYR A 684 -2.25 18.55 24.67
CA TYR A 684 -2.15 20.00 24.86
C TYR A 684 -1.60 20.34 26.24
N PRO A 685 -0.86 21.45 26.38
CA PRO A 685 -0.50 21.99 27.70
C PRO A 685 -1.77 22.45 28.44
N ILE A 686 -1.86 22.14 29.72
CA ILE A 686 -2.95 22.54 30.61
C ILE A 686 -2.55 23.61 31.60
N ALA A 687 -1.23 23.81 31.79
CA ALA A 687 -0.66 24.87 32.62
C ALA A 687 0.70 25.30 32.10
N LYS A 688 1.18 26.48 32.52
CA LYS A 688 2.57 26.92 32.32
C LYS A 688 3.14 27.47 33.60
N TYR A 689 4.43 27.37 33.77
CA TYR A 689 5.20 27.97 34.86
C TYR A 689 6.54 28.50 34.34
N ILE A 690 7.17 29.37 35.09
CA ILE A 690 8.47 29.90 34.74
C ILE A 690 9.53 29.12 35.50
N LEU A 691 10.49 28.53 34.80
CA LEU A 691 11.65 27.83 35.34
C LEU A 691 12.90 28.52 34.81
N ASP A 692 13.74 29.07 35.67
CA ASP A 692 14.98 29.76 35.28
C ASP A 692 14.77 30.86 34.21
N GLY A 693 13.65 31.58 34.29
CA GLY A 693 13.30 32.65 33.36
C GLY A 693 12.74 32.19 32.02
N GLN A 694 12.57 30.88 31.82
CA GLN A 694 11.97 30.30 30.62
C GLN A 694 10.58 29.73 30.90
N THR A 695 9.68 29.82 29.91
CA THR A 695 8.36 29.22 30.01
C THR A 695 8.46 27.70 29.86
N ALA A 696 8.03 26.96 30.88
CA ALA A 696 7.84 25.52 30.82
C ALA A 696 6.34 25.20 30.83
N TYR A 697 5.95 24.23 29.95
CA TYR A 697 4.57 23.79 29.84
C TYR A 697 4.34 22.48 30.61
N TYR A 698 3.24 22.44 31.35
CA TYR A 698 2.74 21.20 31.92
C TYR A 698 1.63 20.62 31.04
N TYR A 699 1.83 19.42 30.56
CA TYR A 699 0.95 18.78 29.61
C TYR A 699 -0.13 17.93 30.29
N GLY A 700 -1.32 17.89 29.68
CA GLY A 700 -2.41 17.02 30.08
C GLY A 700 -2.17 15.55 29.71
N PRO A 701 -3.20 14.69 29.86
CA PRO A 701 -3.12 13.27 29.49
C PRO A 701 -2.68 13.08 28.04
N ARG A 702 -1.94 12.01 27.76
CA ARG A 702 -1.42 11.69 26.42
C ARG A 702 -2.55 11.59 25.42
N ASN A 703 -2.50 12.40 24.35
CA ASN A 703 -3.52 12.44 23.29
C ASN A 703 -4.96 12.64 23.82
N GLY A 704 -5.12 13.32 24.96
CA GLY A 704 -6.41 13.57 25.62
C GLY A 704 -7.29 14.61 24.91
N ASN A 705 -6.72 15.38 24.01
CA ASN A 705 -7.40 16.44 23.26
C ASN A 705 -7.48 16.09 21.77
N ARG A 706 -8.19 16.93 20.99
CA ARG A 706 -8.28 16.80 19.54
C ARG A 706 -8.04 18.14 18.86
N THR A 707 -7.40 18.08 17.68
CA THR A 707 -7.39 19.21 16.75
C THR A 707 -8.80 19.49 16.27
N PRO A 708 -9.10 20.70 15.75
CA PRO A 708 -10.38 20.96 15.06
C PRO A 708 -10.63 19.99 13.92
N ASP A 709 -11.89 19.73 13.61
CA ASP A 709 -12.32 18.83 12.54
C ASP A 709 -11.85 19.33 11.17
N PHE A 710 -11.45 18.39 10.35
CA PHE A 710 -11.03 18.61 8.98
C PHE A 710 -12.19 18.36 8.01
N HIS A 711 -12.44 19.29 7.08
CA HIS A 711 -13.29 19.00 5.93
C HIS A 711 -12.91 19.85 4.72
N ARG A 712 -13.17 19.32 3.53
CA ARG A 712 -12.78 19.93 2.27
C ARG A 712 -13.68 19.47 1.13
N LEU A 713 -13.97 20.38 0.20
CA LEU A 713 -14.62 20.09 -1.07
C LEU A 713 -13.64 20.42 -2.20
N ASP A 714 -13.38 19.44 -3.06
CA ASP A 714 -12.58 19.60 -4.27
C ASP A 714 -13.48 19.42 -5.49
N PHE A 715 -13.16 20.12 -6.57
CA PHE A 715 -13.90 20.06 -7.82
C PHE A 715 -12.96 20.03 -9.01
N SER A 716 -13.30 19.28 -10.06
CA SER A 716 -12.61 19.36 -11.33
C SER A 716 -13.55 19.22 -12.53
N ALA A 717 -13.15 19.82 -13.64
CA ALA A 717 -13.80 19.71 -14.94
C ALA A 717 -12.77 19.30 -16.00
N THR A 718 -12.98 18.14 -16.62
CA THR A 718 -12.12 17.63 -17.69
C THR A 718 -12.81 17.81 -19.02
N LEU A 719 -12.13 18.49 -19.95
CA LEU A 719 -12.55 18.62 -21.34
C LEU A 719 -11.75 17.65 -22.21
N GLU A 720 -12.39 16.59 -22.63
CA GLU A 720 -11.81 15.62 -23.56
C GLU A 720 -11.67 16.17 -24.99
N GLY A 721 -10.60 15.80 -25.68
CA GLY A 721 -10.41 16.09 -27.09
C GLY A 721 -11.50 15.49 -27.99
N LYS A 722 -11.47 15.82 -29.27
CA LYS A 722 -12.42 15.24 -30.23
C LYS A 722 -12.15 13.74 -30.37
N PRO A 723 -13.22 12.89 -30.34
CA PRO A 723 -13.06 11.45 -30.56
C PRO A 723 -12.49 11.19 -31.98
N ASN A 724 -11.90 10.01 -32.18
CA ASN A 724 -11.37 9.51 -33.46
C ASN A 724 -10.12 10.22 -34.03
N LYS A 725 -9.33 10.91 -33.21
CA LYS A 725 -8.01 11.40 -33.59
C LYS A 725 -6.93 10.46 -33.03
N LYS A 726 -5.86 10.20 -33.80
CA LYS A 726 -4.66 9.50 -33.29
C LYS A 726 -4.06 10.24 -32.10
N PHE A 727 -3.94 11.55 -32.19
CA PHE A 727 -3.56 12.42 -31.08
C PHE A 727 -4.78 12.67 -30.19
N LYS A 728 -4.75 12.09 -28.98
CA LYS A 728 -5.75 12.30 -27.93
C LYS A 728 -5.21 13.37 -26.97
N SER A 729 -6.04 14.32 -26.59
CA SER A 729 -5.68 15.32 -25.61
C SER A 729 -6.87 15.67 -24.71
N SER A 730 -6.59 16.09 -23.49
CA SER A 730 -7.59 16.62 -22.57
C SER A 730 -7.06 17.78 -21.75
N TRP A 731 -7.94 18.67 -21.33
CA TRP A 731 -7.66 19.74 -20.38
C TRP A 731 -8.41 19.44 -19.09
N ASN A 732 -7.71 19.46 -17.98
CA ASN A 732 -8.30 19.34 -16.65
C ASN A 732 -8.15 20.68 -15.92
N PHE A 733 -9.30 21.20 -15.43
CA PHE A 733 -9.39 22.41 -14.61
C PHE A 733 -9.85 21.96 -13.23
N GLY A 734 -9.10 22.29 -12.19
CA GLY A 734 -9.39 21.85 -10.83
C GLY A 734 -9.36 22.97 -9.82
N PHE A 735 -10.09 22.78 -8.74
CA PHE A 735 -10.05 23.58 -7.52
C PHE A 735 -9.94 22.64 -6.33
N TYR A 736 -8.85 22.74 -5.60
CA TYR A 736 -8.68 22.12 -4.29
C TYR A 736 -9.22 23.07 -3.24
N ASN A 737 -9.96 22.56 -2.25
CA ASN A 737 -10.52 23.34 -1.16
C ASN A 737 -11.43 24.50 -1.67
N LEU A 738 -12.44 24.18 -2.45
CA LEU A 738 -13.28 25.11 -3.21
C LEU A 738 -13.90 26.23 -2.35
N TYR A 739 -14.26 25.96 -1.09
CA TYR A 739 -14.81 26.95 -0.18
C TYR A 739 -13.79 27.58 0.78
N ASN A 740 -12.49 27.44 0.48
CA ASN A 740 -11.39 28.14 1.15
C ASN A 740 -11.33 27.94 2.68
N ARG A 741 -11.67 26.75 3.19
CA ARG A 741 -11.57 26.45 4.62
C ARG A 741 -10.11 26.45 5.09
N LYS A 742 -9.87 27.07 6.23
CA LYS A 742 -8.59 27.01 6.93
C LYS A 742 -8.54 25.75 7.80
N ASN A 743 -8.14 24.64 7.21
CA ASN A 743 -7.98 23.36 7.89
C ASN A 743 -6.75 23.38 8.82
N PRO A 744 -6.79 22.71 9.98
CA PRO A 744 -5.65 22.67 10.88
C PRO A 744 -4.51 21.84 10.29
N PHE A 745 -3.32 22.44 10.20
CA PHE A 745 -2.07 21.74 9.89
C PHE A 745 -1.26 21.52 11.18
N SER A 746 -1.00 22.59 11.93
CA SER A 746 -0.40 22.53 13.27
C SER A 746 -1.12 23.48 14.22
N ILE A 747 -1.03 23.19 15.51
CA ILE A 747 -1.44 24.07 16.58
C ILE A 747 -0.22 24.32 17.46
N GLU A 748 0.13 25.58 17.58
CA GLU A 748 1.26 26.06 18.37
C GLU A 748 0.76 26.82 19.57
N PHE A 749 1.39 26.63 20.72
CA PHE A 749 1.11 27.38 21.93
C PHE A 749 2.21 28.40 22.14
N GLN A 750 1.82 29.66 22.24
CA GLN A 750 2.75 30.78 22.43
C GLN A 750 2.15 31.80 23.40
N ASP A 751 2.98 32.65 23.97
CA ASP A 751 2.51 33.74 24.82
C ASP A 751 1.70 34.73 23.98
N ASN A 752 0.60 35.22 24.57
CA ASN A 752 -0.22 36.23 23.94
C ASN A 752 0.59 37.54 23.85
N PRO A 753 0.83 38.12 22.66
CA PRO A 753 1.60 39.36 22.53
C PRO A 753 1.08 40.53 23.36
N ASP A 754 -0.27 40.62 23.50
CA ASP A 754 -0.92 41.69 24.23
C ASP A 754 -1.03 41.40 25.75
N LYS A 755 -0.92 40.13 26.14
CA LYS A 755 -1.01 39.68 27.54
C LYS A 755 -0.04 38.52 27.78
N PRO A 756 1.26 38.76 28.02
CA PRO A 756 2.28 37.70 28.09
C PRO A 756 2.06 36.67 29.20
N SER A 757 1.24 37.00 30.22
CA SER A 757 0.84 36.04 31.25
C SER A 757 -0.15 34.97 30.74
N GLN A 758 -0.78 35.20 29.59
CA GLN A 758 -1.74 34.26 28.97
C GLN A 758 -1.10 33.54 27.80
N THR A 759 -1.42 32.26 27.63
CA THR A 759 -1.05 31.46 26.45
C THR A 759 -2.20 31.48 25.46
N GLN A 760 -1.85 31.60 24.18
CA GLN A 760 -2.79 31.46 23.07
C GLN A 760 -2.44 30.26 22.22
N ALA A 761 -3.46 29.54 21.71
CA ALA A 761 -3.31 28.50 20.73
C ALA A 761 -3.44 29.11 19.33
N VAL A 762 -2.41 28.98 18.50
CA VAL A 762 -2.38 29.49 17.13
C VAL A 762 -2.50 28.33 16.15
N GLN A 763 -3.58 28.31 15.38
CA GLN A 763 -3.76 27.35 14.32
C GLN A 763 -3.05 27.83 13.05
N ARG A 764 -2.14 27.02 12.53
CA ARG A 764 -1.58 27.20 11.20
C ARG A 764 -2.32 26.31 10.20
N SER A 765 -2.58 26.85 9.00
CA SER A 765 -3.23 26.16 7.90
C SER A 765 -2.32 26.24 6.67
N LEU A 766 -2.19 25.15 5.91
CA LEU A 766 -1.30 25.12 4.74
C LEU A 766 -1.98 25.71 3.51
N PHE A 767 -3.20 25.25 3.23
CA PHE A 767 -3.85 25.51 1.95
C PHE A 767 -5.18 26.22 2.12
N GLY A 768 -5.34 27.31 1.33
CA GLY A 768 -6.64 27.86 0.98
C GLY A 768 -7.17 27.20 -0.29
N ILE A 769 -7.92 27.97 -1.09
CA ILE A 769 -8.32 27.53 -2.43
C ILE A 769 -7.11 27.51 -3.36
N ILE A 770 -6.92 26.38 -4.07
CA ILE A 770 -5.82 26.20 -5.03
C ILE A 770 -6.40 25.83 -6.39
N PRO A 771 -6.33 26.73 -7.38
CA PRO A 771 -6.70 26.40 -8.75
C PRO A 771 -5.59 25.55 -9.40
N SER A 772 -5.97 24.70 -10.35
CA SER A 772 -5.05 23.92 -11.15
C SER A 772 -5.52 23.78 -12.58
N VAL A 773 -4.57 23.71 -13.51
CA VAL A 773 -4.80 23.44 -14.93
C VAL A 773 -3.75 22.45 -15.39
N THR A 774 -4.18 21.39 -16.06
CA THR A 774 -3.29 20.37 -16.63
C THR A 774 -3.73 20.02 -18.04
N TRP A 775 -2.81 20.08 -18.99
CA TRP A 775 -2.97 19.56 -20.33
C TRP A 775 -2.39 18.17 -20.42
N ASN A 776 -3.20 17.18 -20.81
CA ASN A 776 -2.79 15.79 -21.00
C ASN A 776 -2.82 15.45 -22.49
N PHE A 777 -1.92 14.61 -22.94
CA PHE A 777 -1.84 14.14 -24.31
C PHE A 777 -1.42 12.68 -24.40
N LYS A 778 -1.86 12.02 -25.48
CA LYS A 778 -1.46 10.66 -25.86
C LYS A 778 -1.37 10.56 -27.38
N PHE A 779 -0.27 9.99 -27.85
CA PHE A 779 0.05 9.84 -29.26
C PHE A 779 0.46 8.40 -29.57
#